data_ee8bc196574bb3e6952d6b01b9afa9c0
#
_entry.id   ee8bc196574bb3e6952d6b01b9afa9c0
#
_cell.length_a   1.000
_cell.length_b   1.000
_cell.length_c   1.000
_cell.angle_alpha   90.00
_cell.angle_beta   90.00
_cell.angle_gamma   90.00
#
_symmetry.space_group_name_H-M   'P 1'
#
loop_
_entity.id
_entity.type
_entity.pdbx_description
1 polymer ?
#
loop_
_entity_poly.entity_id
_entity_poly.type
_entity_poly.pdbx_seq_one_letter_code
_entity_poly.pdbx_strand_id
1 'polypeptide(L)'
;MTEPGTENREPGTSGRWIGKVVHRVDDPRVLAGHGTYVDDMHLPRMVEVAFVRSPHAHARLVRVDVERARRHPGVVAVLTGAEAARHATPWRGILVHYQGMKTGPQYPLALDRVRYVGEPVVAVAAASRAVAEDACELVDVEYEPLPAVLDVETALRPDAPLIHDELEDNRILHAAFQGGEVEAAFREADRVFRNTFQFSRHTGVTIEPRSLLAQFEPATRSLTVWISTQVPHMVQAVLAAILGLEEHRIRVIAPDVGGSFGIKIHVYQDDIAACLVSVLTGRPVKWVADRRESFLADIHARDQHVAVELATKADGTILGLKAQVVAPVGAWSAYPRSSVVEGSQTVRLLPGPYRVRNYAYTLDVVAQNKVITSQYRAVGHPIAAACIDGMLDLAARGLGLDPAEIRLRNLLRRHEFPYTSITGNLYDSGSYAESLETLLEKAGYADLRREQAALRGRGVHRGIGLCCFIEITGPGAQFYGVGGAPISGQDGTTVRVEPTGKITALIGVTDQGQGTHTTMAQIVAEHLGVDVRDVKVISGDTGATPYGGGTWASRSSVVGAGAAILASQAVRRKILAVAGHLLEANPDDLELGEGRVFVKGSPARGLPLAEVGRTVHYQSHKLPREMEPSLEATNHYTNPIAWTFTNGAHLAVADVDVETGEVRLQKYAVVEDCGRLINPAVVDGQVRGGVAQGIGGVLYEECVYDGTGQLLTTTLMDYLVPGTTEVPDIQVDHLETPSPFTVGGFKGVGEAGTAGAPGAIMNAVNDALLPLGARVDRQPITPERVLLALRAAAR
;
A
#
# COMPACT_ATOMS: atom_id res chain seq x y z
N MET A 1 -4.42 -29.82 16.48
CA MET A 1 -4.69 -28.77 15.47
C MET A 1 -5.74 -29.34 14.54
N THR A 2 -6.99 -28.96 14.76
CA THR A 2 -8.15 -29.38 13.95
C THR A 2 -8.17 -28.53 12.68
N GLU A 3 -8.33 -29.17 11.53
CA GLU A 3 -8.47 -28.53 10.22
C GLU A 3 -9.66 -27.53 10.25
N PRO A 4 -9.51 -26.32 9.68
CA PRO A 4 -10.64 -25.39 9.55
C PRO A 4 -11.66 -25.94 8.56
N GLY A 5 -12.94 -25.93 8.96
CA GLY A 5 -14.05 -26.55 8.27
C GLY A 5 -14.25 -26.11 6.83
N THR A 6 -14.27 -27.13 5.98
CA THR A 6 -14.66 -27.06 4.56
C THR A 6 -16.10 -27.48 4.41
N GLU A 7 -17.07 -26.62 4.73
CA GLU A 7 -18.47 -26.88 4.35
C GLU A 7 -19.13 -25.62 3.81
N ASN A 8 -19.62 -25.76 2.59
CA ASN A 8 -20.46 -24.93 1.73
C ASN A 8 -19.77 -24.27 0.55
N ARG A 9 -19.35 -25.09 -0.41
CA ARG A 9 -19.10 -24.64 -1.79
C ARG A 9 -20.03 -25.39 -2.75
N GLU A 10 -20.70 -24.63 -3.62
CA GLU A 10 -21.45 -25.25 -4.72
C GLU A 10 -20.52 -26.12 -5.58
N PRO A 11 -20.94 -27.34 -6.00
CA PRO A 11 -20.13 -28.20 -6.86
C PRO A 11 -20.08 -27.61 -8.28
N GLY A 12 -18.90 -27.09 -8.70
CA GLY A 12 -18.72 -26.69 -10.10
C GLY A 12 -17.63 -25.71 -10.44
N THR A 13 -16.99 -25.01 -9.45
CA THR A 13 -16.04 -23.92 -9.73
C THR A 13 -14.66 -24.06 -9.13
N SER A 14 -14.31 -25.16 -8.45
CA SER A 14 -12.97 -25.31 -7.87
C SER A 14 -11.96 -25.79 -8.91
N GLY A 15 -11.07 -24.92 -9.36
CA GLY A 15 -9.85 -25.26 -10.09
C GLY A 15 -8.96 -26.25 -9.30
N ARG A 16 -7.96 -26.82 -9.96
CA ARG A 16 -6.99 -27.71 -9.32
C ARG A 16 -6.17 -26.98 -8.26
N TRP A 17 -5.75 -25.73 -8.52
CA TRP A 17 -4.87 -24.92 -7.69
C TRP A 17 -5.50 -23.60 -7.23
N ILE A 18 -6.24 -22.92 -8.10
CA ILE A 18 -6.95 -21.68 -7.75
C ILE A 18 -8.07 -21.98 -6.75
N GLY A 19 -8.13 -21.22 -5.66
CA GLY A 19 -9.05 -21.41 -4.54
C GLY A 19 -8.61 -22.46 -3.52
N LYS A 20 -7.39 -23.00 -3.65
CA LYS A 20 -6.80 -23.94 -2.70
C LYS A 20 -5.76 -23.28 -1.82
N VAL A 21 -5.67 -23.76 -0.58
CA VAL A 21 -4.58 -23.41 0.32
C VAL A 21 -3.30 -24.08 -0.17
N VAL A 22 -2.31 -23.29 -0.52
CA VAL A 22 -0.95 -23.72 -0.86
C VAL A 22 -0.01 -22.98 0.06
N HIS A 23 0.90 -23.71 0.72
CA HIS A 23 1.95 -23.07 1.53
C HIS A 23 2.86 -22.22 0.64
N ARG A 24 3.33 -21.11 1.19
CA ARG A 24 4.17 -20.18 0.44
C ARG A 24 5.45 -20.85 -0.03
N VAL A 25 5.75 -20.72 -1.33
CA VAL A 25 6.90 -21.38 -1.96
C VAL A 25 8.25 -20.84 -1.46
N ASP A 26 8.28 -19.62 -0.94
CA ASP A 26 9.48 -18.97 -0.42
C ASP A 26 9.75 -19.28 1.06
N ASP A 27 8.73 -19.66 1.83
CA ASP A 27 8.84 -19.86 3.28
C ASP A 27 9.94 -20.85 3.69
N PRO A 28 10.13 -22.02 3.04
CA PRO A 28 11.20 -22.95 3.43
C PRO A 28 12.59 -22.32 3.35
N ARG A 29 12.84 -21.49 2.33
CA ARG A 29 14.12 -20.80 2.13
C ARG A 29 14.30 -19.68 3.16
N VAL A 30 13.31 -18.84 3.34
CA VAL A 30 13.37 -17.68 4.23
C VAL A 30 13.45 -18.12 5.71
N LEU A 31 12.62 -19.10 6.12
CA LEU A 31 12.63 -19.64 7.49
C LEU A 31 13.91 -20.39 7.84
N ALA A 32 14.61 -20.95 6.83
CA ALA A 32 15.92 -21.57 7.02
C ALA A 32 17.08 -20.55 7.06
N GLY A 33 16.81 -19.24 7.00
CA GLY A 33 17.82 -18.19 7.04
C GLY A 33 18.55 -17.98 5.70
N HIS A 34 17.98 -18.44 4.59
CA HIS A 34 18.53 -18.27 3.23
C HIS A 34 17.87 -17.13 2.45
N GLY A 35 17.21 -16.20 3.14
CA GLY A 35 16.82 -14.93 2.56
C GLY A 35 18.05 -14.11 2.18
N THR A 36 17.94 -13.27 1.13
CA THR A 36 19.02 -12.40 0.69
C THR A 36 18.48 -10.98 0.62
N TYR A 37 18.80 -10.18 1.63
CA TYR A 37 18.44 -8.78 1.72
C TYR A 37 19.59 -7.90 1.24
N VAL A 38 19.34 -6.61 0.98
CA VAL A 38 20.41 -5.72 0.52
C VAL A 38 21.56 -5.63 1.52
N ASP A 39 21.28 -5.67 2.83
CA ASP A 39 22.34 -5.59 3.85
C ASP A 39 23.26 -6.81 3.86
N ASP A 40 22.78 -7.98 3.44
CA ASP A 40 23.60 -9.21 3.29
C ASP A 40 24.59 -9.14 2.12
N MET A 41 24.42 -8.18 1.20
CA MET A 41 25.19 -8.11 -0.04
C MET A 41 26.51 -7.37 0.14
N HIS A 42 27.59 -7.94 -0.42
CA HIS A 42 28.92 -7.34 -0.42
C HIS A 42 29.56 -7.43 -1.80
N LEU A 43 30.13 -6.31 -2.25
CA LEU A 43 30.87 -6.24 -3.51
C LEU A 43 32.34 -5.84 -3.27
N PRO A 44 33.29 -6.30 -4.11
CA PRO A 44 34.68 -5.88 -4.00
C PRO A 44 34.84 -4.36 -4.10
N ARG A 45 35.67 -3.77 -3.23
CA ARG A 45 35.95 -2.33 -3.18
C ARG A 45 34.72 -1.47 -2.81
N MET A 46 33.68 -2.07 -2.26
CA MET A 46 32.48 -1.37 -1.80
C MET A 46 32.84 -0.31 -0.72
N VAL A 47 32.10 0.79 -0.74
CA VAL A 47 32.10 1.81 0.31
C VAL A 47 30.70 1.91 0.90
N GLU A 48 30.60 2.40 2.12
CA GLU A 48 29.34 2.64 2.80
C GLU A 48 29.09 4.13 2.97
N VAL A 49 27.83 4.53 2.89
CA VAL A 49 27.42 5.93 3.01
C VAL A 49 26.68 6.16 4.31
N ALA A 50 27.02 7.26 4.98
CA ALA A 50 26.24 7.89 6.06
C ALA A 50 25.85 9.31 5.68
N PHE A 51 24.80 9.83 6.32
CA PHE A 51 24.28 11.15 6.02
C PHE A 51 24.36 12.09 7.23
N VAL A 52 24.84 13.31 6.99
CA VAL A 52 24.61 14.43 7.91
C VAL A 52 23.20 14.92 7.68
N ARG A 53 22.36 14.83 8.71
CA ARG A 53 20.94 15.22 8.64
C ARG A 53 20.68 16.49 9.43
N SER A 54 19.72 17.28 8.96
CA SER A 54 19.31 18.52 9.61
C SER A 54 18.76 18.29 11.02
N PRO A 55 19.23 19.02 12.03
CA PRO A 55 18.61 19.11 13.36
C PRO A 55 17.46 20.15 13.42
N HIS A 56 17.25 20.93 12.34
CA HIS A 56 16.27 22.01 12.28
C HIS A 56 15.10 21.65 11.37
N ALA A 57 13.89 22.02 11.77
CA ALA A 57 12.69 21.87 10.95
C ALA A 57 12.67 22.87 9.79
N HIS A 58 13.25 24.07 9.97
CA HIS A 58 13.37 25.08 8.95
C HIS A 58 14.59 25.98 9.24
N ALA A 59 15.56 25.97 8.37
CA ALA A 59 16.74 26.82 8.51
C ALA A 59 17.43 27.05 7.15
N ARG A 60 18.07 28.21 7.00
CA ARG A 60 18.99 28.48 5.87
C ARG A 60 20.33 27.82 6.16
N LEU A 61 20.96 27.24 5.13
CA LEU A 61 22.33 26.75 5.19
C LEU A 61 23.28 27.93 4.87
N VAL A 62 23.92 28.48 5.90
CA VAL A 62 24.84 29.63 5.76
C VAL A 62 26.20 29.14 5.26
N ARG A 63 26.71 28.05 5.83
CA ARG A 63 27.98 27.43 5.47
C ARG A 63 27.92 25.92 5.70
N VAL A 64 28.49 25.18 4.78
CA VAL A 64 28.70 23.73 4.90
C VAL A 64 30.17 23.43 4.68
N ASP A 65 30.95 23.23 5.77
CA ASP A 65 32.36 22.90 5.72
C ASP A 65 32.60 21.40 5.89
N VAL A 66 33.15 20.80 4.86
CA VAL A 66 33.38 19.34 4.77
C VAL A 66 34.86 18.95 4.74
N GLU A 67 35.77 19.95 4.88
CA GLU A 67 37.21 19.76 4.68
C GLU A 67 37.84 18.79 5.69
N ARG A 68 37.35 18.81 6.94
CA ARG A 68 37.83 17.87 7.97
C ARG A 68 37.37 16.44 7.66
N ALA A 69 36.10 16.29 7.25
CA ALA A 69 35.55 14.99 6.85
C ALA A 69 36.29 14.41 5.64
N ARG A 70 36.57 15.24 4.63
CA ARG A 70 37.32 14.81 3.41
C ARG A 70 38.72 14.27 3.71
N ARG A 71 39.37 14.78 4.76
CA ARG A 71 40.74 14.40 5.18
C ARG A 71 40.74 13.21 6.15
N HIS A 72 39.58 12.77 6.63
CA HIS A 72 39.52 11.67 7.56
C HIS A 72 39.97 10.37 6.90
N PRO A 73 40.89 9.58 7.56
CA PRO A 73 41.37 8.33 7.01
C PRO A 73 40.23 7.36 6.70
N GLY A 74 40.21 6.79 5.50
CA GLY A 74 39.14 5.85 5.05
C GLY A 74 37.96 6.51 4.36
N VAL A 75 37.82 7.82 4.39
CA VAL A 75 36.82 8.57 3.59
C VAL A 75 37.24 8.55 2.12
N VAL A 76 36.29 8.25 1.25
CA VAL A 76 36.48 8.15 -0.21
C VAL A 76 35.86 9.34 -0.93
N ALA A 77 34.67 9.77 -0.49
CA ALA A 77 33.99 10.92 -1.06
C ALA A 77 33.10 11.61 -0.01
N VAL A 78 32.96 12.92 -0.15
CA VAL A 78 31.98 13.73 0.60
C VAL A 78 31.23 14.56 -0.43
N LEU A 79 29.91 14.42 -0.46
CA LEU A 79 29.03 15.08 -1.42
C LEU A 79 28.13 16.07 -0.69
N THR A 80 28.22 17.35 -1.05
CA THR A 80 27.35 18.42 -0.56
C THR A 80 26.16 18.66 -1.48
N GLY A 81 25.10 19.36 -1.01
CA GLY A 81 23.96 19.73 -1.85
C GLY A 81 24.34 20.52 -3.10
N ALA A 82 25.28 21.45 -2.99
CA ALA A 82 25.78 22.24 -4.12
C ALA A 82 26.53 21.40 -5.16
N GLU A 83 27.25 20.37 -4.73
CA GLU A 83 27.91 19.43 -5.64
C GLU A 83 26.89 18.47 -6.28
N ALA A 84 25.97 17.93 -5.49
CA ALA A 84 24.90 17.06 -5.99
C ALA A 84 24.03 17.74 -7.06
N ALA A 85 23.68 19.01 -6.86
CA ALA A 85 22.85 19.78 -7.80
C ALA A 85 23.51 20.00 -9.19
N ARG A 86 24.83 19.82 -9.32
CA ARG A 86 25.53 19.91 -10.63
C ARG A 86 25.38 18.62 -11.46
N HIS A 87 25.02 17.53 -10.81
CA HIS A 87 25.00 16.19 -11.41
C HIS A 87 23.63 15.52 -11.37
N ALA A 88 22.64 16.15 -10.76
CA ALA A 88 21.29 15.62 -10.65
C ALA A 88 20.26 16.71 -11.00
N THR A 89 19.24 16.32 -11.78
CA THR A 89 18.11 17.19 -12.11
C THR A 89 17.16 17.28 -10.91
N PRO A 90 16.73 18.47 -10.47
CA PRO A 90 15.71 18.58 -9.43
C PRO A 90 14.37 18.06 -9.91
N TRP A 91 13.55 17.56 -8.99
CA TRP A 91 12.25 16.99 -9.28
C TRP A 91 11.12 17.62 -8.47
N ARG A 92 9.88 17.44 -8.93
CA ARG A 92 8.65 17.90 -8.28
C ARG A 92 7.59 16.83 -8.32
N GLY A 93 6.95 16.52 -7.19
CA GLY A 93 5.88 15.53 -7.08
C GLY A 93 4.53 16.08 -7.55
N ILE A 94 4.40 16.45 -8.83
CA ILE A 94 3.18 17.01 -9.43
C ILE A 94 2.50 15.98 -10.33
N LEU A 95 1.17 15.88 -10.22
CA LEU A 95 0.31 15.16 -11.15
C LEU A 95 -0.52 16.19 -11.91
N VAL A 96 -0.29 16.32 -13.22
CA VAL A 96 -0.80 17.45 -14.04
C VAL A 96 -2.33 17.53 -14.15
N HIS A 97 -3.04 16.44 -13.88
CA HIS A 97 -4.51 16.43 -13.88
C HIS A 97 -5.13 17.08 -12.64
N TYR A 98 -4.37 17.30 -11.57
CA TYR A 98 -4.81 18.13 -10.45
C TYR A 98 -4.52 19.60 -10.77
N GLN A 99 -5.53 20.31 -11.26
CA GLN A 99 -5.38 21.72 -11.63
C GLN A 99 -4.98 22.57 -10.45
N GLY A 100 -4.01 23.46 -10.65
CA GLY A 100 -3.48 24.35 -9.60
C GLY A 100 -2.58 23.68 -8.59
N MET A 101 -2.25 22.39 -8.77
CA MET A 101 -1.30 21.71 -7.91
C MET A 101 0.11 22.30 -8.05
N LYS A 102 0.76 22.59 -6.92
CA LYS A 102 2.10 23.16 -6.86
C LYS A 102 2.95 22.54 -5.73
N THR A 103 4.26 22.50 -5.90
CA THR A 103 5.24 22.10 -4.87
C THR A 103 6.61 22.65 -5.25
N GLY A 104 7.49 22.90 -4.29
CA GLY A 104 8.87 23.30 -4.54
C GLY A 104 9.73 22.22 -5.19
N PRO A 105 10.91 22.57 -5.76
CA PRO A 105 11.88 21.61 -6.28
C PRO A 105 12.54 20.85 -5.12
N GLN A 106 12.79 19.57 -5.34
CA GLN A 106 13.54 18.72 -4.41
C GLN A 106 14.87 18.31 -5.05
N TYR A 107 15.90 18.21 -4.25
CA TYR A 107 17.27 17.84 -4.65
C TYR A 107 17.73 16.61 -3.87
N PRO A 108 18.77 15.87 -4.31
CA PRO A 108 19.27 14.71 -3.58
C PRO A 108 19.75 15.03 -2.14
N LEU A 109 20.27 16.22 -1.93
CA LEU A 109 20.72 16.79 -0.65
C LEU A 109 20.23 18.23 -0.56
N ALA A 110 19.98 18.72 0.64
CA ALA A 110 19.58 20.10 0.88
C ALA A 110 20.59 21.08 0.23
N LEU A 111 20.08 22.06 -0.55
CA LEU A 111 20.92 22.95 -1.34
C LEU A 111 21.26 24.26 -0.58
N ASP A 112 20.23 25.01 -0.21
CA ASP A 112 20.32 26.33 0.40
C ASP A 112 19.55 26.43 1.73
N ARG A 113 18.63 25.48 1.95
CA ARG A 113 17.71 25.47 3.08
C ARG A 113 17.30 24.06 3.43
N VAL A 114 17.16 23.79 4.72
CA VAL A 114 16.52 22.58 5.23
C VAL A 114 15.07 22.87 5.59
N ARG A 115 14.17 21.89 5.38
CA ARG A 115 12.72 22.05 5.49
C ARG A 115 12.05 21.08 6.42
N TYR A 116 12.80 20.12 6.97
CA TYR A 116 12.35 19.24 8.06
C TYR A 116 13.53 18.66 8.83
N VAL A 117 13.30 18.27 10.09
CA VAL A 117 14.31 17.56 10.90
C VAL A 117 14.54 16.17 10.30
N GLY A 118 15.80 15.86 9.98
CA GLY A 118 16.16 14.61 9.32
C GLY A 118 16.44 14.75 7.82
N GLU A 119 16.22 15.92 7.21
CA GLU A 119 16.58 16.16 5.80
C GLU A 119 18.08 15.95 5.57
N PRO A 120 18.50 15.16 4.54
CA PRO A 120 19.91 14.92 4.28
C PRO A 120 20.61 16.17 3.71
N VAL A 121 21.72 16.57 4.33
CA VAL A 121 22.51 17.77 3.97
C VAL A 121 23.81 17.39 3.28
N VAL A 122 24.53 16.39 3.80
CA VAL A 122 25.80 15.90 3.25
C VAL A 122 25.79 14.38 3.25
N ALA A 123 26.30 13.76 2.18
CA ALA A 123 26.57 12.33 2.11
C ALA A 123 28.07 12.08 2.25
N VAL A 124 28.48 11.20 3.16
CA VAL A 124 29.87 10.79 3.38
C VAL A 124 30.03 9.33 3.04
N ALA A 125 30.88 9.02 2.09
CA ALA A 125 31.20 7.65 1.67
C ALA A 125 32.59 7.25 2.18
N ALA A 126 32.68 6.13 2.88
CA ALA A 126 33.92 5.64 3.47
C ALA A 126 34.09 4.12 3.34
N ALA A 127 35.24 3.62 3.76
CA ALA A 127 35.60 2.20 3.69
C ALA A 127 34.72 1.29 4.58
N SER A 128 34.03 1.85 5.57
CA SER A 128 33.02 1.19 6.40
C SER A 128 32.01 2.21 6.90
N ARG A 129 30.84 1.72 7.38
CA ARG A 129 29.79 2.52 7.99
C ARG A 129 30.31 3.34 9.18
N ALA A 130 31.04 2.70 10.09
CA ALA A 130 31.59 3.38 11.26
C ALA A 130 32.48 4.57 10.88
N VAL A 131 33.38 4.38 9.89
CA VAL A 131 34.22 5.48 9.40
C VAL A 131 33.40 6.57 8.72
N ALA A 132 32.33 6.23 8.01
CA ALA A 132 31.42 7.22 7.40
C ALA A 132 30.68 8.05 8.48
N GLU A 133 30.19 7.39 9.53
CA GLU A 133 29.51 8.02 10.66
C GLU A 133 30.47 8.92 11.46
N ASP A 134 31.68 8.44 11.81
CA ASP A 134 32.72 9.26 12.47
C ASP A 134 33.08 10.50 11.64
N ALA A 135 33.17 10.33 10.31
CA ALA A 135 33.45 11.47 9.43
C ALA A 135 32.26 12.44 9.29
N CYS A 136 31.01 11.98 9.44
CA CYS A 136 29.86 12.87 9.50
C CYS A 136 29.95 13.85 10.69
N GLU A 137 30.49 13.42 11.84
CA GLU A 137 30.69 14.28 13.01
C GLU A 137 31.74 15.39 12.78
N LEU A 138 32.59 15.25 11.76
CA LEU A 138 33.59 16.23 11.37
C LEU A 138 33.08 17.29 10.39
N VAL A 139 31.86 17.14 9.89
CA VAL A 139 31.20 18.12 9.03
C VAL A 139 30.65 19.26 9.91
N ASP A 140 31.01 20.49 9.58
CA ASP A 140 30.54 21.69 10.28
C ASP A 140 29.48 22.39 9.41
N VAL A 141 28.25 22.49 9.92
CA VAL A 141 27.14 23.14 9.23
C VAL A 141 26.65 24.32 10.06
N GLU A 142 26.72 25.51 9.50
CA GLU A 142 26.17 26.72 10.10
C GLU A 142 24.75 26.96 9.60
N TYR A 143 23.80 26.94 10.53
CA TYR A 143 22.39 27.14 10.26
C TYR A 143 21.89 28.50 10.75
N GLU A 144 21.07 29.16 9.95
CA GLU A 144 20.25 30.30 10.36
C GLU A 144 18.78 29.79 10.50
N PRO A 145 18.29 29.60 11.74
CA PRO A 145 16.94 29.11 11.97
C PRO A 145 15.88 30.05 11.40
N LEU A 146 14.85 29.49 10.78
CA LEU A 146 13.69 30.19 10.21
C LEU A 146 12.42 29.77 10.94
N PRO A 147 11.35 30.61 10.95
CA PRO A 147 10.06 30.21 11.47
C PRO A 147 9.54 28.96 10.76
N ALA A 148 9.11 27.95 11.53
CA ALA A 148 8.59 26.69 11.00
C ALA A 148 7.07 26.67 11.02
N VAL A 149 6.47 26.06 9.98
CA VAL A 149 5.03 25.80 9.86
C VAL A 149 4.77 24.37 10.27
N LEU A 150 4.15 24.14 11.44
CA LEU A 150 4.01 22.83 12.06
C LEU A 150 2.56 22.36 12.21
N ASP A 151 1.59 23.23 11.99
CA ASP A 151 0.15 22.93 12.10
C ASP A 151 -0.63 23.45 10.87
N VAL A 152 -1.86 22.95 10.70
CA VAL A 152 -2.69 23.27 9.53
C VAL A 152 -3.24 24.70 9.58
N GLU A 153 -3.50 25.20 10.78
CA GLU A 153 -4.04 26.54 11.00
C GLU A 153 -3.00 27.57 10.55
N THR A 154 -1.74 27.43 10.97
CA THR A 154 -0.62 28.27 10.52
C THR A 154 -0.40 28.15 9.02
N ALA A 155 -0.42 26.92 8.46
CA ALA A 155 -0.18 26.70 7.03
C ALA A 155 -1.19 27.41 6.12
N LEU A 156 -2.42 27.57 6.57
CA LEU A 156 -3.51 28.21 5.81
C LEU A 156 -3.60 29.74 6.00
N ARG A 157 -2.82 30.32 6.89
CA ARG A 157 -2.85 31.77 7.12
C ARG A 157 -2.24 32.54 5.96
N PRO A 158 -2.81 33.68 5.56
CA PRO A 158 -2.23 34.51 4.49
C PRO A 158 -0.83 35.07 4.80
N ASP A 159 -0.50 35.22 6.10
CA ASP A 159 0.80 35.71 6.60
C ASP A 159 1.73 34.58 7.08
N ALA A 160 1.44 33.32 6.72
CA ALA A 160 2.26 32.19 7.09
C ALA A 160 3.69 32.29 6.53
N PRO A 161 4.72 31.88 7.27
CA PRO A 161 6.06 31.73 6.71
C PRO A 161 6.01 30.75 5.52
N LEU A 162 6.69 31.09 4.41
CA LEU A 162 6.75 30.23 3.25
C LEU A 162 7.80 29.13 3.43
N ILE A 163 7.40 27.88 3.18
CA ILE A 163 8.33 26.73 3.15
C ILE A 163 9.17 26.76 1.87
N HIS A 164 8.57 27.25 0.78
CA HIS A 164 9.18 27.42 -0.54
C HIS A 164 8.97 28.85 -1.02
N ASP A 165 10.05 29.63 -1.10
CA ASP A 165 9.99 31.07 -1.44
C ASP A 165 9.43 31.35 -2.85
N GLU A 166 9.51 30.36 -3.76
CA GLU A 166 8.97 30.45 -5.10
C GLU A 166 7.46 30.22 -5.20
N LEU A 167 6.80 29.88 -4.08
CA LEU A 167 5.35 29.67 -4.02
C LEU A 167 4.67 30.86 -3.33
N GLU A 168 3.42 31.14 -3.71
CA GLU A 168 2.64 32.26 -3.15
C GLU A 168 2.11 31.97 -1.73
N ASP A 169 1.91 30.69 -1.40
CA ASP A 169 1.41 30.20 -0.12
C ASP A 169 1.86 28.74 0.11
N ASN A 170 1.53 28.18 1.28
CA ASN A 170 1.83 26.80 1.62
C ASN A 170 0.75 25.80 1.16
N ARG A 171 -0.27 26.23 0.40
CA ARG A 171 -1.31 25.34 -0.13
C ARG A 171 -0.80 24.66 -1.41
N ILE A 172 -0.62 23.34 -1.35
CA ILE A 172 -0.18 22.51 -2.47
C ILE A 172 -1.31 22.27 -3.48
N LEU A 173 -2.53 22.06 -2.97
CA LEU A 173 -3.74 21.85 -3.78
C LEU A 173 -4.96 22.35 -3.04
N HIS A 174 -5.86 23.01 -3.77
CA HIS A 174 -7.25 23.21 -3.38
C HIS A 174 -8.16 22.50 -4.37
N ALA A 175 -9.10 21.72 -3.88
CA ALA A 175 -10.10 21.08 -4.72
C ALA A 175 -11.49 21.18 -4.08
N ALA A 176 -12.52 21.32 -4.92
CA ALA A 176 -13.90 21.32 -4.49
C ALA A 176 -14.75 20.48 -5.47
N PHE A 177 -15.81 19.90 -4.95
CA PHE A 177 -16.75 19.10 -5.72
C PHE A 177 -18.17 19.27 -5.18
N GLN A 178 -19.14 19.25 -6.07
CA GLN A 178 -20.55 19.11 -5.71
C GLN A 178 -21.26 18.22 -6.74
N GLY A 179 -21.97 17.22 -6.25
CA GLY A 179 -22.81 16.32 -7.04
C GLY A 179 -24.20 16.20 -6.42
N GLY A 180 -25.23 16.15 -7.25
CA GLY A 180 -26.62 16.12 -6.81
C GLY A 180 -27.14 17.47 -6.27
N GLU A 181 -28.27 17.41 -5.58
CA GLU A 181 -28.98 18.57 -5.04
C GLU A 181 -28.70 18.74 -3.54
N VAL A 182 -27.47 19.02 -3.16
CA VAL A 182 -26.97 18.97 -1.77
C VAL A 182 -27.78 19.91 -0.85
N GLU A 183 -28.00 21.18 -1.26
CA GLU A 183 -28.68 22.13 -0.41
C GLU A 183 -30.19 21.78 -0.23
N ALA A 184 -30.83 21.18 -1.23
CA ALA A 184 -32.17 20.65 -1.11
C ALA A 184 -32.24 19.49 -0.13
N ALA A 185 -31.30 18.52 -0.26
CA ALA A 185 -31.20 17.38 0.63
C ALA A 185 -31.03 17.78 2.10
N PHE A 186 -30.24 18.82 2.39
CA PHE A 186 -30.06 19.35 3.74
C PHE A 186 -31.28 20.10 4.28
N ARG A 187 -32.05 20.77 3.41
CA ARG A 187 -33.33 21.42 3.82
C ARG A 187 -34.43 20.40 4.09
N GLU A 188 -34.45 19.27 3.37
CA GLU A 188 -35.48 18.23 3.49
C GLU A 188 -35.14 17.19 4.58
N ALA A 189 -33.98 17.31 5.21
CA ALA A 189 -33.52 16.38 6.24
C ALA A 189 -34.33 16.54 7.54
N ASP A 190 -34.77 15.43 8.11
CA ASP A 190 -35.39 15.42 9.45
C ASP A 190 -34.31 15.65 10.54
N ARG A 191 -33.08 15.23 10.30
CA ARG A 191 -31.93 15.43 11.18
C ARG A 191 -30.67 15.70 10.38
N VAL A 192 -29.80 16.55 10.94
CA VAL A 192 -28.44 16.80 10.43
C VAL A 192 -27.45 16.56 11.57
N PHE A 193 -26.53 15.64 11.34
CA PHE A 193 -25.46 15.31 12.27
C PHE A 193 -24.16 15.96 11.80
N ARG A 194 -23.32 16.41 12.75
CA ARG A 194 -22.05 17.06 12.49
C ARG A 194 -20.99 16.48 13.38
N ASN A 195 -19.81 16.23 12.83
CA ASN A 195 -18.65 15.81 13.60
C ASN A 195 -17.35 16.21 12.91
N THR A 196 -16.27 16.31 13.70
CA THR A 196 -14.90 16.51 13.20
C THR A 196 -14.05 15.36 13.66
N PHE A 197 -13.41 14.69 12.72
CA PHE A 197 -12.47 13.61 12.95
C PHE A 197 -11.05 14.11 12.74
N GLN A 198 -10.12 13.62 13.57
CA GLN A 198 -8.71 13.93 13.46
C GLN A 198 -7.88 12.65 13.44
N PHE A 199 -7.02 12.54 12.44
CA PHE A 199 -6.11 11.41 12.29
C PHE A 199 -4.68 11.93 12.46
N SER A 200 -3.96 11.35 13.42
CA SER A 200 -2.56 11.73 13.63
C SER A 200 -1.64 10.98 12.66
N ARG A 201 -0.47 11.54 12.49
CA ARG A 201 0.59 11.03 11.63
C ARG A 201 1.21 9.76 12.21
N HIS A 202 1.40 8.74 11.37
CA HIS A 202 2.14 7.52 11.69
C HIS A 202 2.86 6.97 10.44
N THR A 203 3.62 5.88 10.56
CA THR A 203 4.38 5.29 9.45
C THR A 203 4.29 3.78 9.44
N GLY A 204 4.64 3.13 8.34
CA GLY A 204 4.43 1.69 8.14
C GLY A 204 5.48 0.78 8.76
N VAL A 205 6.45 1.27 9.48
CA VAL A 205 7.51 0.57 10.23
C VAL A 205 7.88 -0.81 9.66
N THR A 206 8.54 -0.83 8.50
CA THR A 206 9.03 -2.08 7.90
C THR A 206 10.12 -2.70 8.77
N ILE A 207 10.10 -4.03 8.99
CA ILE A 207 11.14 -4.71 9.81
C ILE A 207 12.51 -4.54 9.16
N GLU A 208 12.62 -4.75 7.84
CA GLU A 208 13.78 -4.32 7.07
C GLU A 208 13.67 -2.82 6.78
N PRO A 209 14.59 -1.95 7.27
CA PRO A 209 14.64 -0.55 6.87
C PRO A 209 14.91 -0.39 5.38
N ARG A 210 14.83 0.85 4.85
CA ARG A 210 15.24 1.13 3.47
C ARG A 210 16.73 0.87 3.31
N SER A 211 17.10 0.34 2.16
CA SER A 211 18.49 -0.02 1.86
C SER A 211 18.72 -0.09 0.36
N LEU A 212 19.93 0.24 -0.06
CA LEU A 212 20.39 0.07 -1.44
C LEU A 212 21.89 -0.23 -1.52
N LEU A 213 22.26 -0.90 -2.61
CA LEU A 213 23.64 -1.08 -3.06
C LEU A 213 23.69 -0.68 -4.53
N ALA A 214 24.39 0.42 -4.84
CA ALA A 214 24.54 0.93 -6.20
C ALA A 214 25.96 0.64 -6.73
N GLN A 215 26.06 0.16 -7.96
CA GLN A 215 27.34 -0.07 -8.66
C GLN A 215 27.29 0.58 -10.04
N PHE A 216 28.10 1.60 -10.23
CA PHE A 216 28.33 2.24 -11.52
C PHE A 216 29.59 1.68 -12.17
N GLU A 217 29.48 1.26 -13.43
CA GLU A 217 30.58 0.80 -14.26
C GLU A 217 30.98 1.90 -15.28
N PRO A 218 32.10 2.61 -15.06
CA PRO A 218 32.50 3.72 -15.92
C PRO A 218 32.72 3.37 -17.38
N ALA A 219 33.23 2.16 -17.67
CA ALA A 219 33.55 1.74 -19.04
C ALA A 219 32.31 1.61 -19.93
N THR A 220 31.21 1.10 -19.38
CA THR A 220 29.92 0.93 -20.07
C THR A 220 28.94 2.05 -19.78
N ARG A 221 29.23 2.90 -18.79
CA ARG A 221 28.32 3.90 -18.23
C ARG A 221 26.99 3.29 -17.77
N SER A 222 27.04 2.09 -17.18
CA SER A 222 25.88 1.37 -16.68
C SER A 222 25.82 1.42 -15.15
N LEU A 223 24.60 1.50 -14.61
CA LEU A 223 24.31 1.53 -13.18
C LEU A 223 23.47 0.32 -12.81
N THR A 224 23.96 -0.54 -11.91
CA THR A 224 23.16 -1.60 -11.29
C THR A 224 22.84 -1.18 -9.85
N VAL A 225 21.55 -1.28 -9.49
CA VAL A 225 21.07 -0.89 -8.14
C VAL A 225 20.29 -2.07 -7.57
N TRP A 226 20.82 -2.68 -6.52
CA TRP A 226 20.06 -3.57 -5.64
C TRP A 226 19.40 -2.71 -4.57
N ILE A 227 18.09 -2.77 -4.47
CA ILE A 227 17.32 -1.86 -3.61
C ILE A 227 16.08 -2.56 -3.04
N SER A 228 15.83 -2.34 -1.77
CA SER A 228 14.60 -2.79 -1.11
C SER A 228 13.41 -1.94 -1.60
N THR A 229 12.74 -2.39 -2.67
CA THR A 229 11.65 -1.64 -3.35
C THR A 229 10.52 -2.53 -3.83
N GLN A 230 9.32 -1.95 -3.94
CA GLN A 230 8.13 -2.59 -4.56
C GLN A 230 8.04 -2.36 -6.07
N VAL A 231 8.84 -1.44 -6.65
CA VAL A 231 8.57 -0.84 -7.97
C VAL A 231 9.86 -0.65 -8.80
N PRO A 232 10.58 -1.74 -9.14
CA PRO A 232 11.89 -1.65 -9.76
C PRO A 232 11.94 -0.81 -11.04
N HIS A 233 10.97 -0.98 -11.95
CA HIS A 233 10.94 -0.20 -13.21
C HIS A 233 10.64 1.28 -12.99
N MET A 234 9.83 1.62 -11.98
CA MET A 234 9.63 3.04 -11.61
C MET A 234 10.93 3.64 -11.05
N VAL A 235 11.66 2.90 -10.20
CA VAL A 235 12.98 3.32 -9.70
C VAL A 235 13.95 3.53 -10.85
N GLN A 236 13.98 2.62 -11.84
CA GLN A 236 14.79 2.75 -13.06
C GLN A 236 14.49 4.04 -13.81
N ALA A 237 13.21 4.34 -14.10
CA ALA A 237 12.79 5.54 -14.81
C ALA A 237 13.11 6.82 -14.03
N VAL A 238 12.90 6.82 -12.71
CA VAL A 238 13.22 7.96 -11.83
C VAL A 238 14.73 8.25 -11.80
N LEU A 239 15.55 7.20 -11.60
CA LEU A 239 17.01 7.35 -11.62
C LEU A 239 17.52 7.82 -12.98
N ALA A 240 16.95 7.32 -14.09
CA ALA A 240 17.29 7.77 -15.43
C ALA A 240 17.05 9.27 -15.62
N ALA A 241 15.87 9.74 -15.22
CA ALA A 241 15.49 11.15 -15.36
C ALA A 241 16.35 12.08 -14.48
N ILE A 242 16.64 11.68 -13.22
CA ILE A 242 17.35 12.51 -12.27
C ILE A 242 18.86 12.50 -12.50
N LEU A 243 19.45 11.34 -12.80
CA LEU A 243 20.90 11.21 -12.99
C LEU A 243 21.34 11.44 -14.44
N GLY A 244 20.42 11.68 -15.37
CA GLY A 244 20.73 11.90 -16.80
C GLY A 244 21.38 10.69 -17.46
N LEU A 245 20.98 9.49 -17.05
CA LEU A 245 21.40 8.22 -17.65
C LEU A 245 20.28 7.66 -18.52
N GLU A 246 20.63 6.92 -19.57
CA GLU A 246 19.66 6.24 -20.41
C GLU A 246 19.07 5.02 -19.67
N GLU A 247 17.75 4.81 -19.70
CA GLU A 247 17.07 3.75 -18.95
C GLU A 247 17.67 2.35 -19.17
N HIS A 248 18.03 2.02 -20.42
CA HIS A 248 18.62 0.72 -20.76
C HIS A 248 20.02 0.49 -20.14
N ARG A 249 20.65 1.54 -19.62
CA ARG A 249 21.93 1.46 -18.86
C ARG A 249 21.74 1.32 -17.37
N ILE A 250 20.50 1.34 -16.88
CA ILE A 250 20.16 1.17 -15.48
C ILE A 250 19.46 -0.16 -15.29
N ARG A 251 20.01 -1.00 -14.44
CA ARG A 251 19.37 -2.24 -13.97
C ARG A 251 19.01 -2.10 -12.49
N VAL A 252 17.76 -2.30 -12.16
CA VAL A 252 17.28 -2.29 -10.77
C VAL A 252 16.86 -3.69 -10.37
N ILE A 253 17.36 -4.15 -9.23
CA ILE A 253 17.10 -5.48 -8.70
C ILE A 253 16.55 -5.32 -7.28
N ALA A 254 15.33 -5.78 -7.05
CA ALA A 254 14.77 -5.95 -5.72
C ALA A 254 15.06 -7.39 -5.27
N PRO A 255 15.99 -7.61 -4.34
CA PRO A 255 16.21 -8.93 -3.73
C PRO A 255 15.02 -9.29 -2.82
N ASP A 256 15.19 -10.11 -1.81
CA ASP A 256 14.15 -10.28 -0.79
C ASP A 256 13.85 -8.94 -0.11
N VAL A 257 12.57 -8.63 0.08
CA VAL A 257 12.12 -7.37 0.69
C VAL A 257 11.39 -7.66 1.99
N GLY A 258 11.93 -7.18 3.09
CA GLY A 258 11.46 -7.42 4.46
C GLY A 258 10.29 -6.52 4.89
N GLY A 259 9.23 -6.50 4.07
CA GLY A 259 8.07 -5.63 4.23
C GLY A 259 8.23 -4.29 3.51
N SER A 260 7.11 -3.71 3.08
CA SER A 260 7.14 -2.43 2.37
C SER A 260 5.93 -1.52 2.66
N PHE A 261 4.70 -2.02 2.61
CA PHE A 261 3.44 -1.36 2.99
C PHE A 261 3.20 0.03 2.38
N GLY A 262 3.94 0.40 1.32
CA GLY A 262 3.95 1.74 0.73
C GLY A 262 5.22 2.55 1.04
N ILE A 263 5.95 2.24 2.11
CA ILE A 263 7.20 2.94 2.46
C ILE A 263 8.24 2.81 1.34
N LYS A 264 8.36 1.63 0.72
CA LYS A 264 9.34 1.32 -0.33
C LYS A 264 8.78 1.46 -1.76
N ILE A 265 7.73 2.29 -1.92
CA ILE A 265 7.13 2.61 -3.22
C ILE A 265 7.67 3.93 -3.80
N HIS A 266 8.39 4.69 -3.02
CA HIS A 266 8.96 5.98 -3.39
C HIS A 266 10.45 5.86 -3.72
N VAL A 267 11.02 6.92 -4.29
CA VAL A 267 12.46 7.12 -4.42
C VAL A 267 12.81 8.36 -3.61
N TYR A 268 13.71 8.19 -2.67
CA TYR A 268 14.03 9.19 -1.66
C TYR A 268 15.31 9.97 -2.01
N GLN A 269 15.53 11.09 -1.32
CA GLN A 269 16.73 11.92 -1.49
C GLN A 269 18.02 11.12 -1.24
N ASP A 270 18.05 10.35 -0.15
CA ASP A 270 19.19 9.50 0.23
C ASP A 270 19.43 8.36 -0.78
N ASP A 271 18.38 7.73 -1.36
CA ASP A 271 18.53 6.74 -2.43
C ASP A 271 19.26 7.33 -3.65
N ILE A 272 18.84 8.55 -4.06
CA ILE A 272 19.42 9.24 -5.22
C ILE A 272 20.85 9.69 -4.91
N ALA A 273 21.08 10.22 -3.71
CA ALA A 273 22.42 10.67 -3.29
C ALA A 273 23.43 9.51 -3.25
N ALA A 274 23.04 8.35 -2.70
CA ALA A 274 23.89 7.16 -2.67
C ALA A 274 24.21 6.62 -4.09
N CYS A 275 23.21 6.59 -4.99
CA CYS A 275 23.45 6.28 -6.41
C CYS A 275 24.39 7.27 -7.07
N LEU A 276 24.23 8.57 -6.80
CA LEU A 276 25.08 9.62 -7.34
C LEU A 276 26.54 9.49 -6.85
N VAL A 277 26.75 9.13 -5.57
CA VAL A 277 28.10 8.85 -5.06
C VAL A 277 28.75 7.70 -5.83
N SER A 278 28.00 6.63 -6.17
CA SER A 278 28.50 5.54 -7.00
C SER A 278 28.91 6.01 -8.40
N VAL A 279 28.08 6.83 -9.05
CA VAL A 279 28.36 7.42 -10.38
C VAL A 279 29.64 8.27 -10.36
N LEU A 280 29.81 9.10 -9.33
CA LEU A 280 30.94 10.03 -9.23
C LEU A 280 32.27 9.34 -8.86
N THR A 281 32.21 8.25 -8.07
CA THR A 281 33.42 7.55 -7.59
C THR A 281 33.81 6.33 -8.43
N GLY A 282 32.87 5.80 -9.23
CA GLY A 282 33.06 4.52 -9.94
C GLY A 282 33.24 3.34 -8.99
N ARG A 283 32.72 3.42 -7.76
CA ARG A 283 32.79 2.36 -6.75
C ARG A 283 31.40 1.87 -6.37
N PRO A 284 31.27 0.60 -5.96
CA PRO A 284 30.05 0.13 -5.32
C PRO A 284 29.79 0.90 -4.03
N VAL A 285 28.56 1.35 -3.83
CA VAL A 285 28.12 2.18 -2.68
C VAL A 285 26.95 1.51 -2.02
N LYS A 286 27.06 1.18 -0.74
CA LYS A 286 25.98 0.64 0.08
C LYS A 286 25.50 1.67 1.09
N TRP A 287 24.18 1.76 1.25
CA TRP A 287 23.52 2.50 2.32
C TRP A 287 22.39 1.64 2.89
N VAL A 288 22.32 1.59 4.21
CA VAL A 288 21.24 0.93 4.96
C VAL A 288 20.80 1.88 6.06
N ALA A 289 19.55 2.26 6.06
CA ALA A 289 19.00 3.11 7.12
C ALA A 289 19.00 2.38 8.46
N ASP A 290 19.33 3.05 9.54
CA ASP A 290 18.98 2.55 10.86
C ASP A 290 17.52 2.89 11.22
N ARG A 291 17.05 2.43 12.38
CA ARG A 291 15.65 2.64 12.79
C ARG A 291 15.33 4.12 13.06
N ARG A 292 16.27 4.89 13.56
CA ARG A 292 16.09 6.34 13.78
C ARG A 292 16.00 7.07 12.44
N GLU A 293 16.88 6.75 11.50
CA GLU A 293 16.81 7.29 10.14
C GLU A 293 15.48 6.96 9.47
N SER A 294 14.96 5.72 9.64
CA SER A 294 13.65 5.35 9.12
C SER A 294 12.54 6.25 9.67
N PHE A 295 12.48 6.50 10.97
CA PHE A 295 11.47 7.41 11.52
C PHE A 295 11.64 8.87 11.06
N LEU A 296 12.88 9.31 10.84
CA LEU A 296 13.19 10.68 10.47
C LEU A 296 13.10 10.97 8.95
N ALA A 297 13.14 9.94 8.10
CA ALA A 297 13.29 10.13 6.65
C ALA A 297 12.33 9.31 5.80
N ASP A 298 11.74 8.21 6.30
CA ASP A 298 10.70 7.48 5.57
C ASP A 298 9.42 8.29 5.55
N ILE A 299 8.59 8.10 4.52
CA ILE A 299 7.29 8.78 4.45
C ILE A 299 6.43 8.43 5.66
N HIS A 300 5.69 9.41 6.13
CA HIS A 300 4.57 9.23 7.06
C HIS A 300 3.25 9.19 6.30
N ALA A 301 2.13 8.98 7.01
CA ALA A 301 0.79 8.91 6.43
C ALA A 301 -0.29 9.39 7.41
N ARG A 302 -1.51 9.43 6.92
CA ARG A 302 -2.76 9.80 7.58
C ARG A 302 -2.87 11.29 7.85
N ASP A 303 -2.47 11.83 8.93
CA ASP A 303 -2.44 13.28 9.27
C ASP A 303 -3.53 14.11 8.54
N GLN A 304 -4.81 13.91 8.89
CA GLN A 304 -5.92 14.63 8.26
C GLN A 304 -6.92 15.14 9.29
N HIS A 305 -7.49 16.31 9.00
CA HIS A 305 -8.60 16.91 9.72
C HIS A 305 -9.82 16.87 8.82
N VAL A 306 -10.89 16.18 9.26
CA VAL A 306 -12.07 15.90 8.43
C VAL A 306 -13.34 16.33 9.16
N ALA A 307 -13.95 17.43 8.77
CA ALA A 307 -15.27 17.83 9.23
C ALA A 307 -16.34 17.28 8.30
N VAL A 308 -17.35 16.62 8.87
CA VAL A 308 -18.43 15.95 8.11
C VAL A 308 -19.80 16.38 8.62
N GLU A 309 -20.72 16.63 7.68
CA GLU A 309 -22.14 16.80 7.97
C GLU A 309 -22.93 15.72 7.21
N LEU A 310 -23.82 15.04 7.93
CA LEU A 310 -24.69 13.99 7.40
C LEU A 310 -26.15 14.37 7.59
N ALA A 311 -26.89 14.48 6.48
CA ALA A 311 -28.33 14.75 6.45
C ALA A 311 -29.10 13.45 6.27
N THR A 312 -30.05 13.15 7.17
CA THR A 312 -30.87 11.93 7.14
C THR A 312 -32.35 12.19 7.31
N LYS A 313 -33.18 11.22 6.88
CA LYS A 313 -34.55 11.06 7.33
C LYS A 313 -34.62 10.51 8.74
N ALA A 314 -35.79 10.60 9.38
CA ALA A 314 -36.03 10.05 10.73
C ALA A 314 -35.81 8.52 10.79
N ASP A 315 -35.98 7.82 9.67
CA ASP A 315 -35.72 6.37 9.56
C ASP A 315 -34.25 6.00 9.32
N GLY A 316 -33.35 7.00 9.26
CA GLY A 316 -31.91 6.81 9.01
C GLY A 316 -31.51 6.74 7.54
N THR A 317 -32.42 6.97 6.59
CA THR A 317 -32.06 7.06 5.16
C THR A 317 -31.18 8.28 4.91
N ILE A 318 -30.02 8.08 4.27
CA ILE A 318 -29.09 9.17 3.91
C ILE A 318 -29.69 10.02 2.80
N LEU A 319 -29.78 11.33 3.00
CA LEU A 319 -30.20 12.31 1.99
C LEU A 319 -29.02 13.04 1.39
N GLY A 320 -28.02 13.42 2.18
CA GLY A 320 -26.88 14.18 1.71
C GLY A 320 -25.68 14.14 2.66
N LEU A 321 -24.52 14.45 2.10
CA LEU A 321 -23.24 14.47 2.79
C LEU A 321 -22.46 15.74 2.41
N LYS A 322 -21.81 16.38 3.38
CA LYS A 322 -20.84 17.46 3.16
C LYS A 322 -19.54 17.13 3.91
N ALA A 323 -18.40 17.46 3.31
CA ALA A 323 -17.11 17.29 3.96
C ALA A 323 -16.16 18.46 3.73
N GLN A 324 -15.36 18.79 4.73
CA GLN A 324 -14.22 19.69 4.62
C GLN A 324 -12.99 18.93 5.12
N VAL A 325 -11.97 18.80 4.26
CA VAL A 325 -10.77 18.03 4.55
C VAL A 325 -9.54 18.93 4.43
N VAL A 326 -8.70 18.92 5.45
CA VAL A 326 -7.36 19.50 5.40
C VAL A 326 -6.35 18.36 5.59
N ALA A 327 -5.44 18.21 4.61
CA ALA A 327 -4.47 17.13 4.55
C ALA A 327 -3.03 17.72 4.48
N PRO A 328 -2.30 17.81 5.60
CA PRO A 328 -0.89 18.22 5.57
C PRO A 328 0.00 17.11 5.02
N VAL A 329 0.98 17.48 4.17
CA VAL A 329 1.81 16.52 3.42
C VAL A 329 3.31 16.61 3.73
N GLY A 330 3.72 17.41 4.72
CA GLY A 330 5.12 17.66 5.01
C GLY A 330 5.74 18.69 4.06
N ALA A 331 7.07 18.69 3.95
CA ALA A 331 7.80 19.76 3.26
C ALA A 331 7.60 19.77 1.73
N TRP A 332 7.34 18.65 1.11
CA TRP A 332 7.09 18.49 -0.33
C TRP A 332 5.97 17.53 -0.62
N SER A 333 5.53 17.52 -1.87
CA SER A 333 4.76 16.41 -2.43
C SER A 333 5.71 15.33 -2.95
N ALA A 334 5.48 14.08 -2.56
CA ALA A 334 6.32 12.93 -2.91
C ALA A 334 6.39 12.69 -4.43
N TYR A 335 7.58 12.40 -4.95
CA TYR A 335 7.79 12.09 -6.36
C TYR A 335 7.96 10.57 -6.56
N PRO A 336 7.44 10.00 -7.66
CA PRO A 336 6.58 10.60 -8.70
C PRO A 336 5.08 10.49 -8.37
N ARG A 337 4.69 9.92 -7.24
CA ARG A 337 3.31 9.50 -6.94
C ARG A 337 2.43 10.59 -6.36
N SER A 338 3.02 11.69 -5.93
CA SER A 338 2.35 12.81 -5.27
C SER A 338 1.66 12.49 -3.92
N SER A 339 1.87 13.37 -2.96
CA SER A 339 1.24 13.29 -1.63
C SER A 339 -0.24 13.68 -1.62
N VAL A 340 -0.72 14.40 -2.63
CA VAL A 340 -2.15 14.83 -2.72
C VAL A 340 -3.10 13.64 -2.87
N VAL A 341 -2.58 12.47 -3.27
CA VAL A 341 -3.40 11.27 -3.54
C VAL A 341 -4.14 10.81 -2.29
N GLU A 342 -3.55 10.88 -1.09
CA GLU A 342 -4.22 10.41 0.13
C GLU A 342 -5.45 11.26 0.46
N GLY A 343 -5.33 12.58 0.52
CA GLY A 343 -6.46 13.48 0.73
C GLY A 343 -7.52 13.37 -0.38
N SER A 344 -7.08 13.25 -1.64
CA SER A 344 -7.99 13.08 -2.78
C SER A 344 -8.77 11.76 -2.70
N GLN A 345 -8.14 10.66 -2.26
CA GLN A 345 -8.86 9.40 -2.05
C GLN A 345 -9.82 9.49 -0.87
N THR A 346 -9.45 10.16 0.22
CA THR A 346 -10.36 10.39 1.35
C THR A 346 -11.66 11.02 0.90
N VAL A 347 -11.62 12.14 0.17
CA VAL A 347 -12.86 12.83 -0.26
C VAL A 347 -13.61 12.05 -1.33
N ARG A 348 -12.94 11.35 -2.24
CA ARG A 348 -13.60 10.56 -3.30
C ARG A 348 -14.30 9.30 -2.76
N LEU A 349 -13.79 8.72 -1.69
CA LEU A 349 -14.27 7.47 -1.10
C LEU A 349 -15.16 7.68 0.13
N LEU A 350 -15.30 8.91 0.60
CA LEU A 350 -16.11 9.22 1.80
C LEU A 350 -17.57 8.73 1.70
N PRO A 351 -18.24 8.75 0.53
CA PRO A 351 -19.56 8.13 0.39
C PRO A 351 -19.58 6.63 0.72
N GLY A 352 -18.44 5.96 0.67
CA GLY A 352 -18.27 4.55 1.04
C GLY A 352 -19.12 3.59 0.22
N PRO A 353 -19.55 2.46 0.83
CA PRO A 353 -20.40 1.45 0.18
C PRO A 353 -21.91 1.84 0.19
N TYR A 354 -22.22 3.10 0.50
CA TYR A 354 -23.59 3.56 0.76
C TYR A 354 -24.20 4.31 -0.43
N ARG A 355 -25.55 4.31 -0.51
CA ARG A 355 -26.32 5.08 -1.51
C ARG A 355 -26.34 6.57 -1.15
N VAL A 356 -25.24 7.27 -1.43
CA VAL A 356 -25.15 8.73 -1.29
C VAL A 356 -25.42 9.36 -2.65
N ARG A 357 -26.50 10.15 -2.76
CA ARG A 357 -26.91 10.80 -4.02
C ARG A 357 -26.57 12.27 -4.08
N ASN A 358 -26.30 12.88 -2.92
CA ASN A 358 -26.01 14.31 -2.81
C ASN A 358 -24.75 14.46 -1.96
N TYR A 359 -23.68 14.97 -2.55
CA TYR A 359 -22.38 15.10 -1.87
C TYR A 359 -21.64 16.35 -2.32
N ALA A 360 -21.10 17.08 -1.36
CA ALA A 360 -20.17 18.18 -1.61
C ALA A 360 -18.95 18.06 -0.70
N TYR A 361 -17.78 18.43 -1.24
CA TYR A 361 -16.57 18.53 -0.42
C TYR A 361 -15.68 19.69 -0.83
N THR A 362 -14.84 20.12 0.12
CA THR A 362 -13.62 20.87 -0.12
C THR A 362 -12.42 20.09 0.42
N LEU A 363 -11.29 20.20 -0.26
CA LEU A 363 -10.01 19.60 0.12
C LEU A 363 -8.94 20.67 0.00
N ASP A 364 -8.23 20.93 1.10
CA ASP A 364 -7.00 21.71 1.13
C ASP A 364 -5.83 20.79 1.49
N VAL A 365 -4.88 20.67 0.59
CA VAL A 365 -3.61 19.97 0.85
C VAL A 365 -2.54 21.02 1.12
N VAL A 366 -1.88 20.94 2.29
CA VAL A 366 -0.95 21.98 2.75
C VAL A 366 0.42 21.42 3.09
N ALA A 367 1.46 22.22 2.83
CA ALA A 367 2.82 21.92 3.23
C ALA A 367 3.06 22.23 4.71
N GLN A 368 3.94 21.44 5.35
CA GLN A 368 4.44 21.68 6.73
C GLN A 368 5.93 21.36 6.80
N ASN A 369 6.65 21.98 7.76
CA ASN A 369 8.05 21.66 8.03
C ASN A 369 8.20 20.34 8.80
N LYS A 370 7.69 19.27 8.21
CA LYS A 370 7.73 17.88 8.70
C LYS A 370 8.12 16.92 7.58
N VAL A 371 8.42 15.69 7.93
CA VAL A 371 8.64 14.61 6.97
C VAL A 371 7.45 14.52 6.00
N ILE A 372 7.72 14.16 4.75
CA ILE A 372 6.70 14.00 3.70
C ILE A 372 5.69 12.91 4.12
N THR A 373 4.38 13.19 3.97
CA THR A 373 3.37 12.13 4.00
C THR A 373 3.08 11.66 2.60
N SER A 374 2.82 10.36 2.44
CA SER A 374 2.45 9.80 1.15
C SER A 374 1.76 8.43 1.33
N GLN A 375 1.80 7.60 0.28
CA GLN A 375 1.08 6.34 0.24
C GLN A 375 1.60 5.34 1.28
N TYR A 376 0.75 5.03 2.25
CA TYR A 376 0.85 3.91 3.17
C TYR A 376 -0.43 3.08 3.06
N ARG A 377 -0.35 1.77 3.20
CA ARG A 377 -1.39 0.75 3.03
C ARG A 377 -2.83 1.28 3.18
N ALA A 378 -3.66 1.16 2.15
CA ALA A 378 -5.05 1.66 2.07
C ALA A 378 -5.19 3.20 2.02
N VAL A 379 -4.41 3.87 1.21
CA VAL A 379 -4.32 5.33 1.00
C VAL A 379 -5.68 6.05 1.02
N GLY A 380 -5.97 6.81 2.08
CA GLY A 380 -7.24 7.54 2.27
C GLY A 380 -8.46 6.69 2.65
N HIS A 381 -8.48 5.38 2.35
CA HIS A 381 -9.60 4.49 2.64
C HIS A 381 -9.93 4.38 4.13
N PRO A 382 -8.95 4.19 5.06
CA PRO A 382 -9.22 4.07 6.48
C PRO A 382 -9.86 5.33 7.06
N ILE A 383 -9.43 6.50 6.55
CA ILE A 383 -9.97 7.80 6.97
C ILE A 383 -11.41 7.95 6.47
N ALA A 384 -11.64 7.68 5.17
CA ALA A 384 -12.98 7.75 4.57
C ALA A 384 -13.97 6.81 5.27
N ALA A 385 -13.58 5.54 5.47
CA ALA A 385 -14.41 4.55 6.14
C ALA A 385 -14.69 4.93 7.60
N ALA A 386 -13.68 5.35 8.36
CA ALA A 386 -13.85 5.76 9.75
C ALA A 386 -14.78 6.98 9.89
N CYS A 387 -14.69 7.95 8.96
CA CYS A 387 -15.54 9.13 8.98
C CYS A 387 -17.00 8.81 8.68
N ILE A 388 -17.29 8.13 7.57
CA ILE A 388 -18.70 7.83 7.21
C ILE A 388 -19.34 6.87 8.21
N ASP A 389 -18.64 5.83 8.63
CA ASP A 389 -19.17 4.88 9.60
C ASP A 389 -19.28 5.47 11.01
N GLY A 390 -18.37 6.39 11.38
CA GLY A 390 -18.50 7.19 12.61
C GLY A 390 -19.72 8.13 12.58
N MET A 391 -20.03 8.72 11.42
CA MET A 391 -21.24 9.54 11.24
C MET A 391 -22.52 8.68 11.29
N LEU A 392 -22.50 7.48 10.73
CA LEU A 392 -23.63 6.55 10.82
C LEU A 392 -23.90 6.08 12.26
N ASP A 393 -22.84 5.82 13.04
CA ASP A 393 -22.99 5.51 14.47
C ASP A 393 -23.57 6.68 15.24
N LEU A 394 -23.11 7.91 14.96
CA LEU A 394 -23.67 9.12 15.57
C LEU A 394 -25.14 9.30 15.20
N ALA A 395 -25.51 9.08 13.94
CA ALA A 395 -26.87 9.17 13.45
C ALA A 395 -27.76 8.08 14.07
N ALA A 396 -27.31 6.83 14.11
CA ALA A 396 -28.06 5.72 14.71
C ALA A 396 -28.44 6.04 16.17
N ARG A 397 -27.46 6.50 16.96
CA ARG A 397 -27.69 6.92 18.35
C ARG A 397 -28.68 8.09 18.48
N GLY A 398 -28.53 9.13 17.64
CA GLY A 398 -29.39 10.30 17.63
C GLY A 398 -30.82 10.03 17.18
N LEU A 399 -31.03 8.95 16.41
CA LEU A 399 -32.34 8.49 15.92
C LEU A 399 -32.92 7.33 16.74
N GLY A 400 -32.16 6.75 17.70
CA GLY A 400 -32.59 5.58 18.48
C GLY A 400 -32.62 4.30 17.65
N LEU A 401 -31.80 4.18 16.61
CA LEU A 401 -31.67 3.02 15.72
C LEU A 401 -30.49 2.15 16.14
N ASP A 402 -30.53 0.87 15.78
CA ASP A 402 -29.36 0.00 15.89
C ASP A 402 -28.29 0.39 14.85
N PRO A 403 -27.00 0.41 15.21
CA PRO A 403 -25.90 0.70 14.28
C PRO A 403 -25.84 -0.21 13.06
N ALA A 404 -26.26 -1.47 13.17
CA ALA A 404 -26.33 -2.38 12.02
C ALA A 404 -27.54 -2.03 11.11
N GLU A 405 -28.67 -1.68 11.70
CA GLU A 405 -29.88 -1.33 10.95
C GLU A 405 -29.67 -0.13 10.01
N ILE A 406 -29.09 0.97 10.51
CA ILE A 406 -28.86 2.17 9.69
C ILE A 406 -27.91 1.87 8.52
N ARG A 407 -26.89 1.01 8.72
CA ARG A 407 -25.99 0.55 7.66
C ARG A 407 -26.72 -0.27 6.60
N LEU A 408 -27.42 -1.33 7.02
CA LEU A 408 -28.16 -2.23 6.10
C LEU A 408 -29.21 -1.48 5.27
N ARG A 409 -29.79 -0.43 5.80
CA ARG A 409 -30.75 0.45 5.09
C ARG A 409 -30.10 1.21 3.92
N ASN A 410 -28.84 1.60 4.07
CA ASN A 410 -28.14 2.46 3.12
C ASN A 410 -27.14 1.74 2.23
N LEU A 411 -26.70 0.52 2.60
CA LEU A 411 -25.73 -0.28 1.83
C LEU A 411 -26.29 -0.68 0.46
N LEU A 412 -25.43 -0.65 -0.54
CA LEU A 412 -25.71 -1.21 -1.86
C LEU A 412 -25.88 -2.73 -1.78
N ARG A 413 -26.79 -3.28 -2.60
CA ARG A 413 -27.06 -4.71 -2.68
C ARG A 413 -26.56 -5.30 -4.00
N ARG A 414 -26.30 -6.59 -4.01
CA ARG A 414 -25.73 -7.33 -5.16
C ARG A 414 -26.39 -7.04 -6.50
N HIS A 415 -27.71 -6.84 -6.54
CA HIS A 415 -28.45 -6.59 -7.77
C HIS A 415 -28.32 -5.17 -8.33
N GLU A 416 -27.67 -4.26 -7.58
CA GLU A 416 -27.46 -2.86 -8.01
C GLU A 416 -26.12 -2.67 -8.76
N PHE A 417 -25.27 -3.68 -8.79
CA PHE A 417 -23.98 -3.62 -9.50
C PHE A 417 -24.12 -3.93 -11.00
N PRO A 418 -23.30 -3.33 -11.88
CA PRO A 418 -22.30 -2.30 -11.54
C PRO A 418 -22.99 -0.96 -11.16
N TYR A 419 -22.42 -0.25 -10.18
CA TYR A 419 -22.96 0.99 -9.65
C TYR A 419 -21.96 2.14 -9.79
N THR A 420 -22.40 3.27 -10.34
CA THR A 420 -21.56 4.47 -10.38
C THR A 420 -21.88 5.37 -9.19
N SER A 421 -20.90 5.60 -8.32
CA SER A 421 -21.04 6.46 -7.16
C SER A 421 -21.16 7.93 -7.57
N ILE A 422 -21.62 8.79 -6.65
CA ILE A 422 -21.72 10.24 -6.89
C ILE A 422 -20.38 10.89 -7.25
N THR A 423 -19.26 10.31 -6.83
CA THR A 423 -17.90 10.75 -7.15
C THR A 423 -17.34 10.16 -8.45
N GLY A 424 -18.18 9.43 -9.22
CA GLY A 424 -17.83 8.86 -10.51
C GLY A 424 -17.03 7.53 -10.43
N ASN A 425 -16.92 6.90 -9.26
CA ASN A 425 -16.31 5.59 -9.12
C ASN A 425 -17.28 4.51 -9.60
N LEU A 426 -16.84 3.65 -10.51
CA LEU A 426 -17.58 2.47 -10.94
C LEU A 426 -17.30 1.32 -9.97
N TYR A 427 -18.27 0.97 -9.12
CA TYR A 427 -18.23 -0.24 -8.30
C TYR A 427 -18.64 -1.42 -9.19
N ASP A 428 -17.69 -2.27 -9.50
CA ASP A 428 -17.79 -3.30 -10.53
C ASP A 428 -18.70 -4.48 -10.13
N SER A 429 -18.55 -4.95 -8.90
CA SER A 429 -19.33 -6.02 -8.26
C SER A 429 -19.12 -5.94 -6.74
N GLY A 430 -19.87 -6.67 -5.95
CA GLY A 430 -19.65 -6.76 -4.51
C GLY A 430 -20.82 -7.39 -3.74
N SER A 431 -20.56 -7.63 -2.46
CA SER A 431 -21.48 -8.21 -1.49
C SER A 431 -21.62 -7.28 -0.27
N TYR A 432 -21.86 -5.97 -0.51
CA TYR A 432 -21.73 -4.94 0.52
C TYR A 432 -22.68 -5.15 1.72
N ALA A 433 -23.97 -5.30 1.45
CA ALA A 433 -24.95 -5.60 2.49
C ALA A 433 -24.78 -7.03 3.02
N GLU A 434 -24.52 -7.97 2.12
CA GLU A 434 -24.37 -9.40 2.44
C GLU A 434 -23.13 -9.66 3.31
N SER A 435 -22.05 -8.89 3.14
CA SER A 435 -20.86 -8.97 4.02
C SER A 435 -21.22 -8.56 5.45
N LEU A 436 -21.98 -7.48 5.64
CA LEU A 436 -22.42 -7.09 6.97
C LEU A 436 -23.41 -8.11 7.57
N GLU A 437 -24.40 -8.60 6.80
CA GLU A 437 -25.35 -9.61 7.24
C GLU A 437 -24.62 -10.88 7.72
N THR A 438 -23.66 -11.37 6.93
CA THR A 438 -22.82 -12.54 7.29
C THR A 438 -21.97 -12.27 8.54
N LEU A 439 -21.36 -11.09 8.65
CA LEU A 439 -20.57 -10.71 9.81
C LEU A 439 -21.40 -10.70 11.09
N LEU A 440 -22.60 -10.11 11.05
CA LEU A 440 -23.50 -10.03 12.21
C LEU A 440 -23.93 -11.42 12.69
N GLU A 441 -24.23 -12.33 11.75
CA GLU A 441 -24.59 -13.71 12.06
C GLU A 441 -23.40 -14.47 12.68
N LYS A 442 -22.26 -14.49 12.01
CA LYS A 442 -21.08 -15.26 12.44
C LYS A 442 -20.45 -14.74 13.73
N ALA A 443 -20.45 -13.44 13.95
CA ALA A 443 -19.95 -12.83 15.17
C ALA A 443 -20.92 -13.03 16.36
N GLY A 444 -22.20 -13.39 16.10
CA GLY A 444 -23.25 -13.49 17.12
C GLY A 444 -23.64 -12.10 17.66
N TYR A 445 -23.83 -11.12 16.76
CA TYR A 445 -24.05 -9.72 17.13
C TYR A 445 -25.17 -9.51 18.15
N ALA A 446 -26.31 -10.19 18.01
CA ALA A 446 -27.42 -10.07 18.94
C ALA A 446 -27.06 -10.53 20.37
N ASP A 447 -26.23 -11.58 20.49
CA ASP A 447 -25.74 -12.08 21.77
C ASP A 447 -24.74 -11.12 22.38
N LEU A 448 -23.84 -10.57 21.58
CA LEU A 448 -22.89 -9.53 22.01
C LEU A 448 -23.61 -8.30 22.57
N ARG A 449 -24.72 -7.84 21.93
CA ARG A 449 -25.53 -6.72 22.42
C ARG A 449 -26.22 -7.07 23.75
N ARG A 450 -26.73 -8.30 23.94
CA ARG A 450 -27.29 -8.75 25.22
C ARG A 450 -26.23 -8.80 26.33
N GLU A 451 -25.08 -9.37 26.03
CA GLU A 451 -23.95 -9.40 26.97
C GLU A 451 -23.50 -7.99 27.35
N GLN A 452 -23.36 -7.10 26.38
CA GLN A 452 -23.01 -5.70 26.62
C GLN A 452 -23.98 -5.03 27.60
N ALA A 453 -25.27 -5.20 27.41
CA ALA A 453 -26.29 -4.63 28.32
C ALA A 453 -26.14 -5.18 29.75
N ALA A 454 -25.88 -6.47 29.89
CA ALA A 454 -25.65 -7.11 31.19
C ALA A 454 -24.35 -6.60 31.86
N LEU A 455 -23.29 -6.40 31.11
CA LEU A 455 -21.99 -5.90 31.59
C LEU A 455 -22.08 -4.42 32.00
N ARG A 456 -22.81 -3.60 31.27
CA ARG A 456 -23.08 -2.20 31.65
C ARG A 456 -23.78 -2.09 33.01
N GLY A 457 -24.71 -3.00 33.33
CA GLY A 457 -25.36 -3.10 34.64
C GLY A 457 -24.39 -3.46 35.81
N ARG A 458 -23.19 -3.96 35.47
CA ARG A 458 -22.12 -4.28 36.42
C ARG A 458 -20.95 -3.29 36.42
N GLY A 459 -21.10 -2.17 35.70
CA GLY A 459 -20.08 -1.12 35.60
C GLY A 459 -18.92 -1.45 34.61
N VAL A 460 -19.08 -2.43 33.72
CA VAL A 460 -18.09 -2.74 32.69
C VAL A 460 -18.44 -1.97 31.40
N HIS A 461 -17.51 -1.16 30.92
CA HIS A 461 -17.68 -0.32 29.75
C HIS A 461 -17.23 -1.04 28.48
N ARG A 462 -18.07 -2.00 28.02
CA ARG A 462 -17.89 -2.72 26.76
C ARG A 462 -18.62 -2.00 25.64
N GLY A 463 -17.92 -1.83 24.50
CA GLY A 463 -18.50 -1.31 23.27
C GLY A 463 -18.36 -2.27 22.10
N ILE A 464 -19.28 -2.14 21.14
CA ILE A 464 -19.32 -2.92 19.90
C ILE A 464 -19.37 -1.93 18.75
N GLY A 465 -18.37 -1.99 17.87
CA GLY A 465 -18.24 -1.11 16.70
C GLY A 465 -18.29 -1.88 15.39
N LEU A 466 -18.93 -1.29 14.41
CA LEU A 466 -19.06 -1.80 13.05
C LEU A 466 -18.39 -0.82 12.08
N CYS A 467 -17.83 -1.33 10.98
CA CYS A 467 -17.36 -0.52 9.85
C CYS A 467 -17.53 -1.30 8.56
N CYS A 468 -18.19 -0.71 7.57
CA CYS A 468 -18.26 -1.22 6.22
C CYS A 468 -17.34 -0.41 5.33
N PHE A 469 -16.53 -1.09 4.51
CA PHE A 469 -15.52 -0.42 3.70
C PHE A 469 -15.55 -0.87 2.23
N ILE A 470 -14.94 -0.05 1.40
CA ILE A 470 -14.54 -0.37 0.04
C ILE A 470 -13.04 -0.09 -0.11
N GLU A 471 -12.36 -0.85 -0.97
CA GLU A 471 -10.95 -0.68 -1.30
C GLU A 471 -10.79 -0.60 -2.81
N ILE A 472 -10.12 0.46 -3.33
CA ILE A 472 -9.69 0.52 -4.72
C ILE A 472 -8.58 -0.53 -4.94
N THR A 473 -8.79 -1.43 -5.90
CA THR A 473 -7.84 -2.49 -6.20
C THR A 473 -7.54 -2.58 -7.70
N GLY A 474 -6.35 -3.06 -8.03
CA GLY A 474 -5.97 -3.32 -9.41
C GLY A 474 -6.07 -2.11 -10.35
N PRO A 475 -5.59 -0.92 -9.98
CA PRO A 475 -5.67 0.24 -10.86
C PRO A 475 -4.91 0.00 -12.17
N GLY A 476 -5.56 0.38 -13.28
CA GLY A 476 -5.00 0.38 -14.61
C GLY A 476 -4.27 1.70 -14.95
N ALA A 477 -3.99 1.90 -16.24
CA ALA A 477 -3.25 3.06 -16.74
C ALA A 477 -3.94 4.42 -16.45
N GLN A 478 -5.25 4.43 -16.27
CA GLN A 478 -6.02 5.65 -16.00
C GLN A 478 -5.75 6.26 -14.61
N PHE A 479 -5.11 5.52 -13.68
CA PHE A 479 -4.89 6.03 -12.32
C PHE A 479 -3.79 7.11 -12.28
N TYR A 480 -2.59 6.79 -12.78
CA TYR A 480 -1.45 7.72 -12.79
C TYR A 480 -1.11 8.24 -14.19
N GLY A 481 -1.47 7.51 -15.25
CA GLY A 481 -1.15 7.88 -16.62
C GLY A 481 -1.72 9.21 -17.03
N VAL A 482 -2.93 9.56 -16.57
CA VAL A 482 -3.55 10.87 -16.79
C VAL A 482 -2.76 12.02 -16.15
N GLY A 483 -1.96 11.74 -15.13
CA GLY A 483 -1.11 12.70 -14.41
C GLY A 483 0.30 12.81 -14.95
N GLY A 484 0.66 12.03 -15.97
CA GLY A 484 2.01 12.03 -16.58
C GLY A 484 3.11 11.47 -15.69
N ALA A 485 2.77 10.76 -14.61
CA ALA A 485 3.77 10.13 -13.75
C ALA A 485 4.42 8.90 -14.43
N PRO A 486 5.73 8.65 -14.26
CA PRO A 486 6.43 7.49 -14.84
C PRO A 486 6.09 6.20 -14.10
N ILE A 487 4.80 5.85 -14.06
CA ILE A 487 4.25 4.70 -13.34
C ILE A 487 3.43 3.86 -14.30
N SER A 488 3.91 2.64 -14.58
CA SER A 488 3.20 1.73 -15.48
C SER A 488 1.87 1.26 -14.87
N GLY A 489 0.80 1.39 -15.62
CA GLY A 489 -0.53 0.86 -15.29
C GLY A 489 -0.76 -0.56 -15.82
N GLN A 490 0.21 -1.16 -16.51
CA GLN A 490 0.19 -2.52 -17.04
C GLN A 490 1.25 -3.37 -16.34
N ASP A 491 1.15 -4.68 -16.45
CA ASP A 491 2.22 -5.64 -16.13
C ASP A 491 2.38 -6.67 -17.23
N GLY A 492 3.61 -7.20 -17.32
CA GLY A 492 3.97 -8.28 -18.22
C GLY A 492 4.27 -9.56 -17.44
N THR A 493 4.00 -10.69 -18.07
CA THR A 493 4.47 -12.00 -17.61
C THR A 493 5.01 -12.80 -18.78
N THR A 494 6.21 -13.36 -18.61
CA THR A 494 6.78 -14.37 -19.51
C THR A 494 6.68 -15.73 -18.87
N VAL A 495 6.10 -16.69 -19.58
CA VAL A 495 6.05 -18.10 -19.15
C VAL A 495 6.82 -18.94 -20.14
N ARG A 496 7.74 -19.77 -19.64
CA ARG A 496 8.59 -20.67 -20.43
C ARG A 496 8.55 -22.09 -19.87
N VAL A 497 8.38 -23.06 -20.76
CA VAL A 497 8.55 -24.49 -20.45
C VAL A 497 10.00 -24.89 -20.74
N GLU A 498 10.68 -25.38 -19.74
CA GLU A 498 12.06 -25.88 -19.84
C GLU A 498 12.12 -27.28 -20.51
N PRO A 499 13.31 -27.72 -21.01
CA PRO A 499 13.45 -29.08 -21.57
C PRO A 499 13.06 -30.22 -20.63
N THR A 500 13.08 -29.95 -19.33
CA THR A 500 12.68 -30.89 -18.27
C THR A 500 11.17 -30.95 -18.03
N GLY A 501 10.39 -30.08 -18.72
CA GLY A 501 8.95 -29.91 -18.47
C GLY A 501 8.61 -29.03 -17.27
N LYS A 502 9.62 -28.51 -16.57
CA LYS A 502 9.42 -27.50 -15.51
C LYS A 502 9.15 -26.12 -16.12
N ILE A 503 8.57 -25.23 -15.32
CA ILE A 503 8.12 -23.92 -15.79
C ILE A 503 8.92 -22.83 -15.10
N THR A 504 9.35 -21.84 -15.88
CA THR A 504 9.85 -20.55 -15.36
C THR A 504 8.86 -19.44 -15.73
N ALA A 505 8.43 -18.68 -14.73
CA ALA A 505 7.57 -17.49 -14.90
C ALA A 505 8.32 -16.24 -14.46
N LEU A 506 8.51 -15.28 -15.37
CA LEU A 506 9.09 -13.96 -15.09
C LEU A 506 7.95 -12.98 -15.01
N ILE A 507 7.77 -12.30 -13.86
CA ILE A 507 6.61 -11.43 -13.60
C ILE A 507 7.03 -9.98 -13.33
N GLY A 508 6.26 -9.02 -13.82
CA GLY A 508 6.52 -7.58 -13.60
C GLY A 508 6.07 -7.06 -12.24
N VAL A 509 5.14 -7.76 -11.56
CA VAL A 509 4.80 -7.49 -10.15
C VAL A 509 5.87 -8.04 -9.22
N THR A 510 5.99 -7.47 -8.00
CA THR A 510 7.05 -7.83 -7.04
C THR A 510 6.48 -8.54 -5.80
N ASP A 511 7.31 -9.35 -5.15
CA ASP A 511 7.03 -9.92 -3.81
C ASP A 511 7.75 -9.10 -2.73
N GLN A 512 7.05 -8.81 -1.62
CA GLN A 512 7.59 -8.18 -0.42
C GLN A 512 7.19 -8.99 0.84
N GLY A 513 6.93 -10.28 0.65
CA GLY A 513 6.46 -11.20 1.69
C GLY A 513 4.96 -11.45 1.71
N GLN A 514 4.17 -10.84 0.80
CA GLN A 514 2.72 -11.00 0.73
C GLN A 514 2.26 -12.28 -0.03
N GLY A 515 3.20 -13.10 -0.56
CA GLY A 515 2.90 -14.37 -1.19
C GLY A 515 2.60 -14.29 -2.69
N THR A 516 3.07 -13.27 -3.39
CA THR A 516 2.87 -13.11 -4.85
C THR A 516 3.48 -14.26 -5.63
N HIS A 517 4.68 -14.74 -5.28
CA HIS A 517 5.31 -15.88 -5.96
C HIS A 517 4.42 -17.13 -5.91
N THR A 518 3.81 -17.40 -4.76
CA THR A 518 2.92 -18.56 -4.57
C THR A 518 1.64 -18.43 -5.41
N THR A 519 0.98 -17.28 -5.34
CA THR A 519 -0.28 -17.06 -6.08
C THR A 519 -0.06 -17.08 -7.59
N MET A 520 1.05 -16.53 -8.09
CA MET A 520 1.42 -16.59 -9.51
C MET A 520 1.79 -18.02 -9.94
N ALA A 521 2.50 -18.77 -9.10
CA ALA A 521 2.78 -20.19 -9.35
C ALA A 521 1.47 -21.01 -9.44
N GLN A 522 0.48 -20.75 -8.56
CA GLN A 522 -0.83 -21.41 -8.63
C GLN A 522 -1.57 -21.10 -9.95
N ILE A 523 -1.57 -19.85 -10.40
CA ILE A 523 -2.19 -19.42 -11.65
C ILE A 523 -1.55 -20.14 -12.85
N VAL A 524 -0.21 -20.13 -12.93
CA VAL A 524 0.51 -20.77 -14.04
C VAL A 524 0.31 -22.28 -14.01
N ALA A 525 0.39 -22.91 -12.84
CA ALA A 525 0.18 -24.34 -12.65
C ALA A 525 -1.23 -24.79 -13.04
N GLU A 526 -2.26 -24.00 -12.68
CA GLU A 526 -3.65 -24.21 -13.07
C GLU A 526 -3.81 -24.29 -14.59
N HIS A 527 -3.27 -23.29 -15.30
CA HIS A 527 -3.44 -23.17 -16.75
C HIS A 527 -2.60 -24.15 -17.56
N LEU A 528 -1.47 -24.62 -17.01
CA LEU A 528 -0.58 -25.54 -17.68
C LEU A 528 -0.70 -27.00 -17.19
N GLY A 529 -1.60 -27.26 -16.24
CA GLY A 529 -1.87 -28.62 -15.75
C GLY A 529 -0.66 -29.29 -15.07
N VAL A 530 0.19 -28.50 -14.39
CA VAL A 530 1.39 -28.99 -13.68
C VAL A 530 1.22 -28.87 -12.17
N ASP A 531 2.16 -29.41 -11.39
CA ASP A 531 2.23 -29.18 -9.94
C ASP A 531 2.77 -27.76 -9.68
N VAL A 532 2.25 -27.08 -8.65
CA VAL A 532 2.71 -25.73 -8.27
C VAL A 532 4.20 -25.70 -7.95
N ARG A 533 4.77 -26.78 -7.41
CA ARG A 533 6.19 -26.94 -7.13
C ARG A 533 7.07 -27.05 -8.39
N ASP A 534 6.47 -27.25 -9.54
CA ASP A 534 7.12 -27.30 -10.84
C ASP A 534 7.24 -25.92 -11.50
N VAL A 535 6.70 -24.87 -10.86
CA VAL A 535 6.73 -23.50 -11.34
C VAL A 535 7.69 -22.66 -10.50
N LYS A 536 8.76 -22.20 -11.12
CA LYS A 536 9.67 -21.20 -10.54
C LYS A 536 9.22 -19.81 -10.97
N VAL A 537 8.93 -18.95 -9.99
CA VAL A 537 8.58 -17.54 -10.24
C VAL A 537 9.78 -16.65 -9.94
N ILE A 538 10.04 -15.67 -10.81
CA ILE A 538 11.11 -14.68 -10.69
C ILE A 538 10.49 -13.29 -10.88
N SER A 539 10.78 -12.37 -9.97
CA SER A 539 10.34 -10.99 -10.00
C SER A 539 11.45 -10.02 -9.61
N GLY A 540 11.20 -8.73 -9.72
CA GLY A 540 12.03 -7.71 -9.10
C GLY A 540 13.30 -7.31 -9.86
N ASP A 541 13.55 -7.79 -11.08
CA ASP A 541 14.77 -7.52 -11.85
C ASP A 541 14.44 -6.90 -13.22
N THR A 542 14.73 -5.62 -13.42
CA THR A 542 14.41 -4.90 -14.68
C THR A 542 15.20 -5.41 -15.88
N GLY A 543 16.30 -6.15 -15.66
CA GLY A 543 17.09 -6.78 -16.72
C GLY A 543 16.59 -8.16 -17.14
N ALA A 544 15.68 -8.76 -16.36
CA ALA A 544 15.19 -10.12 -16.61
C ALA A 544 13.67 -10.20 -16.78
N THR A 545 12.91 -9.40 -16.04
CA THR A 545 11.44 -9.45 -16.06
C THR A 545 10.85 -8.51 -17.11
N PRO A 546 9.65 -8.80 -17.66
CA PRO A 546 8.96 -7.85 -18.52
C PRO A 546 8.68 -6.53 -17.80
N TYR A 547 8.60 -5.43 -18.56
CA TYR A 547 8.29 -4.12 -18.01
C TYR A 547 6.94 -4.14 -17.28
N GLY A 548 6.92 -3.65 -16.03
CA GLY A 548 5.73 -3.67 -15.19
C GLY A 548 5.71 -2.54 -14.16
N GLY A 549 4.56 -2.36 -13.54
CA GLY A 549 4.33 -1.32 -12.52
C GLY A 549 4.77 -1.72 -11.11
N GLY A 550 5.17 -2.96 -10.89
CA GLY A 550 5.44 -3.48 -9.55
C GLY A 550 4.16 -3.69 -8.72
N THR A 551 4.30 -3.79 -7.39
CA THR A 551 3.18 -4.08 -6.48
C THR A 551 2.79 -2.86 -5.64
N TRP A 552 1.54 -2.40 -5.78
CA TRP A 552 0.91 -1.31 -5.05
C TRP A 552 -0.61 -1.33 -5.28
N ALA A 553 -1.41 -0.69 -4.40
CA ALA A 553 -2.87 -0.60 -4.52
C ALA A 553 -3.53 -1.95 -4.89
N SER A 554 -3.12 -3.01 -4.22
CA SER A 554 -3.67 -4.37 -4.34
C SER A 554 -3.81 -4.87 -5.80
N ARG A 555 -2.82 -4.53 -6.68
CA ARG A 555 -2.94 -4.77 -8.14
C ARG A 555 -2.39 -6.12 -8.61
N SER A 556 -1.59 -6.82 -7.83
CA SER A 556 -0.90 -8.05 -8.26
C SER A 556 -1.89 -9.14 -8.69
N SER A 557 -2.97 -9.34 -7.95
CA SER A 557 -4.03 -10.32 -8.25
C SER A 557 -4.96 -9.91 -9.41
N VAL A 558 -4.92 -8.65 -9.86
CA VAL A 558 -5.69 -8.17 -11.00
C VAL A 558 -4.81 -8.09 -12.24
N VAL A 559 -3.81 -7.22 -12.20
CA VAL A 559 -3.00 -6.90 -13.40
C VAL A 559 -1.93 -7.96 -13.62
N GLY A 560 -1.21 -8.37 -12.55
CA GLY A 560 -0.20 -9.42 -12.63
C GLY A 560 -0.82 -10.80 -12.97
N ALA A 561 -1.91 -11.16 -12.28
CA ALA A 561 -2.63 -12.40 -12.58
C ALA A 561 -3.19 -12.43 -14.01
N GLY A 562 -3.76 -11.32 -14.49
CA GLY A 562 -4.24 -11.20 -15.87
C GLY A 562 -3.14 -11.48 -16.89
N ALA A 563 -1.94 -10.88 -16.71
CA ALA A 563 -0.78 -11.13 -17.56
C ALA A 563 -0.33 -12.60 -17.49
N ALA A 564 -0.29 -13.19 -16.28
CA ALA A 564 0.10 -14.59 -16.08
C ALA A 564 -0.86 -15.57 -16.73
N ILE A 565 -2.17 -15.34 -16.65
CA ILE A 565 -3.20 -16.15 -17.33
C ILE A 565 -3.00 -16.08 -18.84
N LEU A 566 -2.88 -14.88 -19.41
CA LEU A 566 -2.75 -14.72 -20.88
C LEU A 566 -1.46 -15.35 -21.40
N ALA A 567 -0.34 -15.20 -20.71
CA ALA A 567 0.94 -15.83 -21.06
C ALA A 567 0.85 -17.36 -20.98
N SER A 568 0.25 -17.90 -19.90
CA SER A 568 0.05 -19.34 -19.72
C SER A 568 -0.84 -19.92 -20.81
N GLN A 569 -1.93 -19.23 -21.18
CA GLN A 569 -2.81 -19.65 -22.27
C GLN A 569 -2.08 -19.63 -23.62
N ALA A 570 -1.20 -18.66 -23.87
CA ALA A 570 -0.40 -18.61 -25.09
C ALA A 570 0.58 -19.79 -25.16
N VAL A 571 1.28 -20.09 -24.05
CA VAL A 571 2.18 -21.27 -23.97
C VAL A 571 1.40 -22.57 -24.09
N ARG A 572 0.21 -22.67 -23.44
CA ARG A 572 -0.69 -23.84 -23.57
C ARG A 572 -1.01 -24.13 -25.04
N ARG A 573 -1.37 -23.12 -25.85
CA ARG A 573 -1.63 -23.29 -27.29
C ARG A 573 -0.43 -23.86 -28.02
N LYS A 574 0.78 -23.38 -27.72
CA LYS A 574 2.05 -23.89 -28.33
C LYS A 574 2.29 -25.36 -27.92
N ILE A 575 2.11 -25.69 -26.63
CA ILE A 575 2.24 -27.08 -26.14
C ILE A 575 1.29 -28.01 -26.88
N LEU A 576 -0.01 -27.62 -27.00
CA LEU A 576 -1.02 -28.44 -27.66
C LEU A 576 -0.75 -28.62 -29.16
N ALA A 577 -0.25 -27.56 -29.84
CA ALA A 577 0.13 -27.65 -31.24
C ALA A 577 1.29 -28.63 -31.48
N VAL A 578 2.36 -28.54 -30.68
CA VAL A 578 3.51 -29.45 -30.75
C VAL A 578 3.12 -30.88 -30.41
N ALA A 579 2.37 -31.07 -29.33
CA ALA A 579 1.90 -32.41 -28.93
C ALA A 579 0.93 -33.00 -29.95
N GLY A 580 0.08 -32.18 -30.57
CA GLY A 580 -0.80 -32.60 -31.66
C GLY A 580 -0.03 -33.18 -32.84
N HIS A 581 1.07 -32.55 -33.23
CA HIS A 581 1.96 -33.07 -34.26
C HIS A 581 2.62 -34.39 -33.83
N LEU A 582 3.16 -34.46 -32.61
CA LEU A 582 3.86 -35.66 -32.11
C LEU A 582 2.91 -36.85 -31.86
N LEU A 583 1.67 -36.61 -31.52
CA LEU A 583 0.65 -37.62 -31.28
C LEU A 583 -0.23 -37.94 -32.51
N GLU A 584 0.00 -37.23 -33.62
CA GLU A 584 -0.86 -37.28 -34.81
C GLU A 584 -2.35 -37.11 -34.42
N ALA A 585 -2.65 -36.07 -33.65
CA ALA A 585 -3.96 -35.74 -33.12
C ALA A 585 -4.29 -34.26 -33.28
N ASN A 586 -5.59 -33.93 -33.40
CA ASN A 586 -6.01 -32.54 -33.43
C ASN A 586 -5.69 -31.89 -32.07
N PRO A 587 -5.01 -30.68 -32.02
CA PRO A 587 -4.77 -29.96 -30.77
C PRO A 587 -6.03 -29.76 -29.92
N ASP A 588 -7.21 -29.60 -30.51
CA ASP A 588 -8.48 -29.44 -29.81
C ASP A 588 -8.96 -30.72 -29.09
N ASP A 589 -8.45 -31.86 -29.50
CA ASP A 589 -8.75 -33.19 -28.88
C ASP A 589 -7.75 -33.50 -27.74
N LEU A 590 -6.81 -32.60 -27.48
CA LEU A 590 -5.81 -32.81 -26.43
C LEU A 590 -6.19 -32.10 -25.14
N GLU A 591 -5.68 -32.62 -24.03
CA GLU A 591 -5.80 -32.08 -22.69
C GLU A 591 -4.45 -32.07 -22.00
N LEU A 592 -4.22 -31.01 -21.18
CA LEU A 592 -3.06 -30.84 -20.30
C LEU A 592 -3.45 -31.17 -18.87
N GLY A 593 -2.73 -32.05 -18.24
CA GLY A 593 -2.94 -32.44 -16.85
C GLY A 593 -1.81 -33.28 -16.30
N GLU A 594 -1.49 -33.14 -15.02
CA GLU A 594 -0.48 -33.92 -14.31
C GLU A 594 0.92 -33.92 -14.96
N GLY A 595 1.31 -32.77 -15.54
CA GLY A 595 2.58 -32.64 -16.26
C GLY A 595 2.66 -33.43 -17.57
N ARG A 596 1.52 -33.75 -18.17
CA ARG A 596 1.37 -34.53 -19.42
C ARG A 596 0.40 -33.87 -20.38
N VAL A 597 0.58 -34.14 -21.66
CA VAL A 597 -0.43 -33.87 -22.70
C VAL A 597 -0.96 -35.19 -23.18
N PHE A 598 -2.27 -35.37 -23.26
CA PHE A 598 -2.90 -36.63 -23.68
C PHE A 598 -4.20 -36.37 -24.46
N VAL A 599 -4.64 -37.41 -25.23
CA VAL A 599 -5.89 -37.35 -25.96
C VAL A 599 -7.05 -37.43 -24.99
N LYS A 600 -8.02 -36.52 -25.08
CA LYS A 600 -9.25 -36.54 -24.27
C LYS A 600 -9.93 -37.90 -24.32
N GLY A 601 -10.29 -38.43 -23.14
CA GLY A 601 -10.90 -39.76 -23.03
C GLY A 601 -9.94 -40.96 -23.23
N SER A 602 -8.63 -40.71 -23.57
CA SER A 602 -7.62 -41.76 -23.71
C SER A 602 -6.28 -41.36 -23.10
N PRO A 603 -6.17 -41.23 -21.75
CA PRO A 603 -4.96 -40.74 -21.07
C PRO A 603 -3.69 -41.55 -21.34
N ALA A 604 -3.85 -42.82 -21.71
CA ALA A 604 -2.72 -43.69 -22.12
C ALA A 604 -2.04 -43.20 -23.40
N ARG A 605 -2.76 -42.50 -24.30
CA ARG A 605 -2.24 -41.86 -25.50
C ARG A 605 -1.82 -40.44 -25.18
N GLY A 606 -0.62 -40.31 -24.65
CA GLY A 606 -0.13 -38.99 -24.22
C GLY A 606 1.39 -38.98 -24.02
N LEU A 607 1.94 -37.78 -23.89
CA LEU A 607 3.36 -37.48 -23.73
C LEU A 607 3.62 -36.73 -22.42
N PRO A 608 4.71 -36.99 -21.72
CA PRO A 608 5.19 -36.09 -20.66
C PRO A 608 5.49 -34.70 -21.23
N LEU A 609 5.22 -33.64 -20.47
CA LEU A 609 5.56 -32.27 -20.87
C LEU A 609 7.06 -32.11 -21.13
N ALA A 610 7.91 -32.88 -20.41
CA ALA A 610 9.34 -32.96 -20.64
C ALA A 610 9.72 -33.47 -22.04
N GLU A 611 8.93 -34.35 -22.66
CA GLU A 611 9.18 -34.82 -24.02
C GLU A 611 8.85 -33.71 -25.05
N VAL A 612 7.75 -33.00 -24.84
CA VAL A 612 7.38 -31.84 -25.65
C VAL A 612 8.48 -30.76 -25.52
N GLY A 613 8.95 -30.48 -24.31
CA GLY A 613 10.04 -29.54 -24.05
C GLY A 613 11.33 -29.92 -24.75
N ARG A 614 11.78 -31.19 -24.60
CA ARG A 614 13.00 -31.67 -25.28
C ARG A 614 12.90 -31.63 -26.81
N THR A 615 11.72 -31.95 -27.36
CA THR A 615 11.52 -31.89 -28.81
C THR A 615 11.67 -30.47 -29.32
N VAL A 616 11.05 -29.50 -28.69
CA VAL A 616 11.13 -28.10 -29.12
C VAL A 616 12.55 -27.56 -28.97
N HIS A 617 13.19 -27.75 -27.82
CA HIS A 617 14.49 -27.14 -27.53
C HIS A 617 15.69 -27.86 -28.18
N TYR A 618 15.63 -29.18 -28.33
CA TYR A 618 16.79 -29.98 -28.77
C TYR A 618 16.59 -30.75 -30.09
N GLN A 619 15.36 -30.94 -30.52
CA GLN A 619 14.98 -31.75 -31.67
C GLN A 619 14.01 -31.05 -32.60
N SER A 620 14.13 -29.73 -32.74
CA SER A 620 13.23 -28.89 -33.55
C SER A 620 13.15 -29.32 -35.02
N HIS A 621 14.14 -30.08 -35.54
CA HIS A 621 14.08 -30.70 -36.87
C HIS A 621 12.94 -31.70 -37.04
N LYS A 622 12.33 -32.18 -35.97
CA LYS A 622 11.14 -33.05 -35.98
C LYS A 622 9.83 -32.26 -36.12
N LEU A 623 9.89 -30.94 -35.98
CA LEU A 623 8.69 -30.08 -36.08
C LEU A 623 8.52 -29.59 -37.52
N PRO A 624 7.28 -29.33 -37.96
CA PRO A 624 7.01 -28.68 -39.23
C PRO A 624 7.76 -27.33 -39.34
N ARG A 625 8.22 -26.97 -40.51
CA ARG A 625 9.01 -25.73 -40.73
C ARG A 625 8.27 -24.43 -40.34
N GLU A 626 6.96 -24.43 -40.49
CA GLU A 626 6.05 -23.34 -40.11
C GLU A 626 5.75 -23.26 -38.61
N MET A 627 6.12 -24.30 -37.85
CA MET A 627 5.90 -24.30 -36.40
C MET A 627 7.05 -23.60 -35.67
N GLU A 628 6.73 -22.61 -34.88
CA GLU A 628 7.71 -21.87 -34.05
C GLU A 628 8.37 -22.84 -33.05
N PRO A 629 9.71 -22.99 -33.05
CA PRO A 629 10.42 -23.87 -32.12
C PRO A 629 10.62 -23.20 -30.74
N SER A 630 9.51 -22.80 -30.10
CA SER A 630 9.52 -22.10 -28.81
C SER A 630 8.33 -22.52 -27.95
N LEU A 631 8.57 -22.78 -26.68
CA LEU A 631 7.55 -22.94 -25.64
C LEU A 631 7.60 -21.77 -24.64
N GLU A 632 7.76 -20.57 -25.18
CA GLU A 632 7.79 -19.34 -24.40
C GLU A 632 6.79 -18.34 -24.96
N ALA A 633 6.15 -17.57 -24.08
CA ALA A 633 5.30 -16.44 -24.47
C ALA A 633 5.34 -15.35 -23.41
N THR A 634 5.39 -14.10 -23.87
CA THR A 634 5.23 -12.90 -23.05
C THR A 634 3.90 -12.24 -23.37
N ASN A 635 3.10 -11.98 -22.36
CA ASN A 635 1.86 -11.22 -22.50
C ASN A 635 1.78 -10.10 -21.45
N HIS A 636 1.15 -9.02 -21.85
CA HIS A 636 0.91 -7.85 -21.00
C HIS A 636 -0.60 -7.71 -20.75
N TYR A 637 -0.93 -7.18 -19.56
CA TYR A 637 -2.32 -6.92 -19.19
C TYR A 637 -2.42 -5.60 -18.43
N THR A 638 -3.48 -4.87 -18.67
CA THR A 638 -3.93 -3.72 -17.88
C THR A 638 -5.39 -3.90 -17.55
N ASN A 639 -5.84 -3.36 -16.42
CA ASN A 639 -7.26 -3.40 -16.08
C ASN A 639 -8.05 -2.62 -17.14
N PRO A 640 -9.09 -3.21 -17.76
CA PRO A 640 -9.89 -2.54 -18.80
C PRO A 640 -10.74 -1.38 -18.26
N ILE A 641 -11.01 -1.37 -16.94
CA ILE A 641 -11.64 -0.25 -16.22
C ILE A 641 -10.59 0.48 -15.38
N ALA A 642 -10.93 1.63 -14.83
CA ALA A 642 -9.98 2.43 -14.05
C ALA A 642 -9.40 1.64 -12.87
N TRP A 643 -10.27 0.91 -12.15
CA TRP A 643 -9.95 0.03 -11.02
C TRP A 643 -11.16 -0.84 -10.66
N THR A 644 -10.94 -1.91 -9.89
CA THR A 644 -11.97 -2.73 -9.25
C THR A 644 -12.15 -2.33 -7.78
N PHE A 645 -13.20 -2.85 -7.14
CA PHE A 645 -13.45 -2.60 -5.72
C PHE A 645 -13.58 -3.91 -4.94
N THR A 646 -12.71 -4.09 -3.95
CA THR A 646 -12.89 -5.03 -2.84
C THR A 646 -13.76 -4.39 -1.78
N ASN A 647 -14.54 -5.16 -1.05
CA ASN A 647 -15.41 -4.67 0.02
C ASN A 647 -15.40 -5.62 1.22
N GLY A 648 -15.88 -5.14 2.34
CA GLY A 648 -16.06 -5.95 3.53
C GLY A 648 -16.70 -5.19 4.68
N ALA A 649 -16.88 -5.92 5.78
CA ALA A 649 -17.38 -5.40 7.03
C ALA A 649 -16.51 -5.90 8.18
N HIS A 650 -16.22 -5.01 9.14
CA HIS A 650 -15.46 -5.27 10.35
C HIS A 650 -16.34 -5.09 11.60
N LEU A 651 -16.11 -5.94 12.60
CA LEU A 651 -16.70 -5.83 13.93
C LEU A 651 -15.60 -5.89 14.97
N ALA A 652 -15.56 -4.89 15.84
CA ALA A 652 -14.67 -4.84 17.00
C ALA A 652 -15.49 -4.82 18.29
N VAL A 653 -15.03 -5.56 19.30
CA VAL A 653 -15.53 -5.50 20.70
C VAL A 653 -14.40 -5.00 21.57
N ALA A 654 -14.60 -3.89 22.25
CA ALA A 654 -13.60 -3.25 23.08
C ALA A 654 -14.14 -3.02 24.52
N ASP A 655 -13.30 -3.29 25.51
CA ASP A 655 -13.52 -2.86 26.90
C ASP A 655 -12.68 -1.62 27.16
N VAL A 656 -13.27 -0.61 27.78
CA VAL A 656 -12.60 0.63 28.18
C VAL A 656 -12.55 0.72 29.70
N ASP A 657 -11.34 0.81 30.22
CA ASP A 657 -11.11 1.11 31.63
C ASP A 657 -11.21 2.63 31.84
N VAL A 658 -12.24 3.07 32.53
CA VAL A 658 -12.51 4.51 32.73
C VAL A 658 -11.62 5.18 33.76
N GLU A 659 -10.92 4.40 34.60
CA GLU A 659 -9.97 4.93 35.58
C GLU A 659 -8.59 5.18 34.95
N THR A 660 -8.16 4.30 34.05
CA THR A 660 -6.85 4.38 33.40
C THR A 660 -6.93 4.94 31.98
N GLY A 661 -8.07 4.85 31.31
CA GLY A 661 -8.27 5.18 29.90
C GLY A 661 -7.83 4.07 28.94
N GLU A 662 -7.39 2.91 29.46
CA GLU A 662 -6.92 1.79 28.64
C GLU A 662 -8.06 1.18 27.81
N VAL A 663 -7.77 0.88 26.54
CA VAL A 663 -8.69 0.18 25.62
C VAL A 663 -8.15 -1.21 25.35
N ARG A 664 -8.97 -2.24 25.59
CA ARG A 664 -8.63 -3.64 25.31
C ARG A 664 -9.60 -4.25 24.31
N LEU A 665 -9.08 -4.74 23.21
CA LEU A 665 -9.88 -5.46 22.22
C LEU A 665 -10.14 -6.89 22.71
N GLN A 666 -11.42 -7.24 22.84
CA GLN A 666 -11.88 -8.55 23.31
C GLN A 666 -12.18 -9.51 22.17
N LYS A 667 -12.65 -9.00 21.03
CA LYS A 667 -13.00 -9.76 19.85
C LYS A 667 -12.83 -8.91 18.60
N TYR A 668 -12.39 -9.55 17.54
CA TYR A 668 -12.34 -8.92 16.22
C TYR A 668 -12.83 -9.90 15.13
N ALA A 669 -13.71 -9.45 14.25
CA ALA A 669 -14.22 -10.27 13.16
C ALA A 669 -14.28 -9.45 11.87
N VAL A 670 -14.00 -10.11 10.75
CA VAL A 670 -14.02 -9.54 9.39
C VAL A 670 -14.73 -10.50 8.44
N VAL A 671 -15.60 -9.95 7.61
CA VAL A 671 -16.07 -10.61 6.38
C VAL A 671 -15.65 -9.72 5.23
N GLU A 672 -14.90 -10.28 4.28
CA GLU A 672 -14.40 -9.53 3.13
C GLU A 672 -14.73 -10.25 1.81
N ASP A 673 -14.72 -9.51 0.71
CA ASP A 673 -14.99 -10.00 -0.64
C ASP A 673 -13.98 -9.36 -1.62
N CYS A 674 -12.96 -10.12 -1.97
CA CYS A 674 -11.96 -9.74 -2.98
C CYS A 674 -12.18 -10.42 -4.34
N GLY A 675 -13.43 -10.72 -4.68
CA GLY A 675 -13.78 -11.47 -5.87
C GLY A 675 -13.42 -12.95 -5.73
N ARG A 676 -12.84 -13.56 -6.76
CA ARG A 676 -12.41 -14.96 -6.71
C ARG A 676 -11.12 -15.11 -5.90
N LEU A 677 -11.09 -16.04 -4.95
CA LEU A 677 -9.89 -16.34 -4.15
C LEU A 677 -8.86 -17.14 -4.96
N ILE A 678 -7.60 -16.70 -4.97
CA ILE A 678 -6.48 -17.47 -5.54
C ILE A 678 -5.95 -18.45 -4.49
N ASN A 679 -5.59 -17.93 -3.32
CA ASN A 679 -5.12 -18.71 -2.18
C ASN A 679 -5.76 -18.18 -0.88
N PRO A 680 -6.68 -18.90 -0.26
CA PRO A 680 -7.36 -18.44 0.96
C PRO A 680 -6.41 -18.12 2.12
N ALA A 681 -5.35 -18.91 2.33
CA ALA A 681 -4.39 -18.65 3.42
C ALA A 681 -3.58 -17.36 3.21
N VAL A 682 -3.27 -17.01 1.96
CA VAL A 682 -2.62 -15.73 1.64
C VAL A 682 -3.58 -14.58 1.90
N VAL A 683 -4.85 -14.70 1.52
CA VAL A 683 -5.88 -13.70 1.79
C VAL A 683 -6.08 -13.49 3.29
N ASP A 684 -6.23 -14.57 4.07
CA ASP A 684 -6.29 -14.51 5.53
C ASP A 684 -5.10 -13.75 6.12
N GLY A 685 -3.89 -14.06 5.67
CA GLY A 685 -2.67 -13.41 6.12
C GLY A 685 -2.66 -11.91 5.82
N GLN A 686 -3.17 -11.50 4.63
CA GLN A 686 -3.27 -10.08 4.27
C GLN A 686 -4.31 -9.35 5.12
N VAL A 687 -5.47 -9.95 5.37
CA VAL A 687 -6.53 -9.35 6.20
C VAL A 687 -6.06 -9.20 7.65
N ARG A 688 -5.54 -10.27 8.27
CA ARG A 688 -5.04 -10.24 9.66
C ARG A 688 -3.91 -9.22 9.84
N GLY A 689 -2.92 -9.22 8.94
CA GLY A 689 -1.83 -8.25 8.97
C GLY A 689 -2.28 -6.81 8.73
N GLY A 690 -3.33 -6.60 7.90
CA GLY A 690 -3.94 -5.30 7.70
C GLY A 690 -4.68 -4.80 8.94
N VAL A 691 -5.44 -5.68 9.60
CA VAL A 691 -6.14 -5.36 10.87
C VAL A 691 -5.14 -5.02 11.97
N ALA A 692 -4.04 -5.78 12.11
CA ALA A 692 -3.00 -5.49 13.10
C ALA A 692 -2.40 -4.09 12.92
N GLN A 693 -2.09 -3.68 11.68
CA GLN A 693 -1.66 -2.31 11.39
C GLN A 693 -2.76 -1.27 11.65
N GLY A 694 -4.03 -1.61 11.38
CA GLY A 694 -5.17 -0.77 11.74
C GLY A 694 -5.30 -0.57 13.25
N ILE A 695 -5.12 -1.62 14.05
CA ILE A 695 -5.09 -1.54 15.53
C ILE A 695 -3.96 -0.60 15.97
N GLY A 696 -2.77 -0.74 15.38
CA GLY A 696 -1.63 0.14 15.64
C GLY A 696 -1.97 1.61 15.44
N GLY A 697 -2.44 1.98 14.26
CA GLY A 697 -2.77 3.36 13.91
C GLY A 697 -3.94 3.96 14.73
N VAL A 698 -4.85 3.11 15.28
CA VAL A 698 -6.01 3.59 16.05
C VAL A 698 -5.71 3.74 17.52
N LEU A 699 -4.87 2.89 18.11
CA LEU A 699 -4.69 2.84 19.56
C LEU A 699 -3.29 3.23 20.05
N TYR A 700 -2.25 3.12 19.19
CA TYR A 700 -0.86 3.13 19.67
C TYR A 700 0.08 4.06 18.88
N GLU A 701 0.07 3.99 17.56
CA GLU A 701 1.11 4.55 16.69
C GLU A 701 0.91 6.05 16.44
N GLU A 702 1.90 6.87 16.76
CA GLU A 702 1.89 8.31 16.48
C GLU A 702 3.29 8.86 16.29
N CYS A 703 3.52 9.60 15.21
CA CYS A 703 4.68 10.45 15.01
C CYS A 703 4.46 11.78 15.72
N VAL A 704 4.96 11.91 16.95
CA VAL A 704 4.81 13.10 17.79
C VAL A 704 5.90 14.10 17.50
N TYR A 705 5.52 15.34 17.21
CA TYR A 705 6.43 16.46 17.01
C TYR A 705 6.29 17.49 18.14
N ASP A 706 7.41 18.05 18.57
CA ASP A 706 7.39 19.18 19.51
C ASP A 706 7.13 20.53 18.80
N GLY A 707 7.07 21.62 19.58
CA GLY A 707 6.85 22.98 19.07
C GLY A 707 8.00 23.54 18.22
N THR A 708 9.13 22.86 18.12
CA THR A 708 10.26 23.21 17.25
C THR A 708 10.30 22.39 15.96
N GLY A 709 9.42 21.40 15.82
CA GLY A 709 9.36 20.48 14.69
C GLY A 709 10.31 19.30 14.82
N GLN A 710 10.85 19.04 16.02
CA GLN A 710 11.61 17.83 16.31
C GLN A 710 10.66 16.63 16.45
N LEU A 711 10.93 15.56 15.74
CA LEU A 711 10.23 14.28 15.95
C LEU A 711 10.71 13.65 17.27
N LEU A 712 9.78 13.40 18.19
CA LEU A 712 10.05 12.82 19.52
C LEU A 712 10.02 11.29 19.51
N THR A 713 9.18 10.70 18.67
CA THR A 713 8.99 9.24 18.56
C THR A 713 9.94 8.67 17.51
N THR A 714 11.22 8.50 17.87
CA THR A 714 12.29 8.08 16.96
C THR A 714 12.80 6.65 17.21
N THR A 715 12.23 5.96 18.21
CA THR A 715 12.61 4.58 18.55
C THR A 715 11.35 3.73 18.78
N LEU A 716 11.49 2.40 18.78
CA LEU A 716 10.40 1.49 19.15
C LEU A 716 10.05 1.52 20.65
N MET A 717 10.78 2.29 21.46
CA MET A 717 10.42 2.57 22.85
C MET A 717 9.35 3.67 22.95
N ASP A 718 9.35 4.59 21.98
CA ASP A 718 8.48 5.77 21.96
C ASP A 718 7.34 5.62 20.96
N TYR A 719 7.61 5.01 19.80
CA TYR A 719 6.64 4.68 18.75
C TYR A 719 6.12 3.26 19.00
N LEU A 720 4.91 3.17 19.55
CA LEU A 720 4.34 1.90 20.02
C LEU A 720 3.73 1.11 18.86
N VAL A 721 4.38 0.01 18.49
CA VAL A 721 3.82 -0.97 17.53
C VAL A 721 3.12 -2.07 18.34
N PRO A 722 1.85 -2.44 18.02
CA PRO A 722 1.14 -3.48 18.78
C PRO A 722 1.83 -4.84 18.62
N GLY A 723 1.97 -5.53 19.74
CA GLY A 723 2.50 -6.89 19.80
C GLY A 723 1.41 -7.96 19.82
N THR A 724 1.79 -9.18 20.12
CA THR A 724 0.88 -10.34 20.16
C THR A 724 -0.13 -10.29 21.32
N THR A 725 0.11 -9.45 22.32
CA THR A 725 -0.78 -9.26 23.48
C THR A 725 -1.87 -8.21 23.22
N GLU A 726 -1.63 -7.28 22.31
CA GLU A 726 -2.55 -6.20 21.95
C GLU A 726 -3.47 -6.59 20.78
N VAL A 727 -3.02 -7.50 19.90
CA VAL A 727 -3.80 -7.97 18.77
C VAL A 727 -4.61 -9.20 19.16
N PRO A 728 -5.97 -9.13 19.18
CA PRO A 728 -6.80 -10.29 19.50
C PRO A 728 -6.77 -11.33 18.39
N ASP A 729 -7.31 -12.52 18.64
CA ASP A 729 -7.61 -13.45 17.53
C ASP A 729 -8.62 -12.81 16.58
N ILE A 730 -8.26 -12.75 15.31
CA ILE A 730 -9.06 -12.12 14.26
C ILE A 730 -9.80 -13.23 13.51
N GLN A 731 -11.12 -13.27 13.62
CA GLN A 731 -11.96 -14.15 12.83
C GLN A 731 -12.12 -13.58 11.43
N VAL A 732 -11.79 -14.36 10.38
CA VAL A 732 -11.88 -13.92 8.99
C VAL A 732 -12.77 -14.89 8.23
N ASP A 733 -13.75 -14.35 7.52
CA ASP A 733 -14.61 -15.07 6.59
C ASP A 733 -14.59 -14.37 5.22
N HIS A 734 -14.87 -15.11 4.16
CA HIS A 734 -14.81 -14.61 2.78
C HIS A 734 -16.12 -14.82 2.05
N LEU A 735 -16.52 -13.82 1.26
CA LEU A 735 -17.51 -13.95 0.20
C LEU A 735 -16.81 -13.80 -1.16
N GLU A 736 -17.41 -14.35 -2.21
CA GLU A 736 -16.84 -14.30 -3.55
C GLU A 736 -17.85 -13.67 -4.53
N THR A 737 -17.61 -12.44 -4.97
CA THR A 737 -18.29 -11.80 -6.10
C THR A 737 -17.27 -11.41 -7.17
N PRO A 738 -16.97 -12.32 -8.11
CA PRO A 738 -16.00 -12.07 -9.17
C PRO A 738 -16.28 -10.79 -9.94
N SER A 739 -15.21 -10.03 -10.27
CA SER A 739 -15.35 -8.88 -11.16
C SER A 739 -15.71 -9.35 -12.59
N PRO A 740 -16.74 -8.77 -13.21
CA PRO A 740 -17.08 -9.11 -14.60
C PRO A 740 -16.10 -8.51 -15.62
N PHE A 741 -15.22 -7.62 -15.19
CA PHE A 741 -14.31 -6.90 -16.07
C PHE A 741 -12.89 -7.44 -16.09
N THR A 742 -12.47 -8.20 -15.06
CA THR A 742 -11.10 -8.69 -14.95
C THR A 742 -10.95 -10.12 -15.43
N VAL A 743 -9.80 -10.45 -16.01
CA VAL A 743 -9.45 -11.82 -16.37
C VAL A 743 -9.35 -12.67 -15.10
N GLY A 744 -10.12 -13.75 -15.04
CA GLY A 744 -10.20 -14.64 -13.87
C GLY A 744 -11.16 -14.18 -12.76
N GLY A 745 -11.76 -12.98 -12.87
CA GLY A 745 -12.70 -12.45 -11.89
C GLY A 745 -12.06 -12.00 -10.57
N PHE A 746 -10.73 -11.86 -10.54
CA PHE A 746 -9.97 -11.48 -9.35
C PHE A 746 -10.09 -9.99 -9.03
N LYS A 747 -10.03 -9.67 -7.75
CA LYS A 747 -9.81 -8.33 -7.18
C LYS A 747 -8.62 -8.37 -6.23
N GLY A 748 -8.20 -7.22 -5.71
CA GLY A 748 -7.13 -7.16 -4.72
C GLY A 748 -7.63 -7.32 -3.28
N VAL A 749 -6.72 -7.46 -2.31
CA VAL A 749 -7.06 -7.59 -0.88
C VAL A 749 -5.94 -7.10 0.02
N GLY A 750 -4.85 -6.62 -0.58
CA GLY A 750 -3.63 -6.28 0.16
C GLY A 750 -3.82 -5.19 1.23
N GLU A 751 -4.85 -4.38 1.11
CA GLU A 751 -5.11 -3.21 1.96
C GLU A 751 -6.42 -3.32 2.75
N ALA A 752 -7.27 -4.32 2.47
CA ALA A 752 -8.62 -4.49 3.01
C ALA A 752 -8.67 -4.45 4.55
N GLY A 753 -7.82 -5.22 5.22
CA GLY A 753 -7.79 -5.27 6.68
C GLY A 753 -7.49 -3.91 7.33
N THR A 754 -6.67 -3.07 6.68
CA THR A 754 -6.35 -1.74 7.18
C THR A 754 -7.48 -0.74 6.90
N ALA A 755 -8.26 -0.94 5.83
CA ALA A 755 -9.31 0.00 5.42
C ALA A 755 -10.45 0.08 6.44
N GLY A 756 -10.95 -1.05 6.96
CA GLY A 756 -12.10 -1.09 7.87
C GLY A 756 -11.76 -0.97 9.35
N ALA A 757 -10.53 -1.33 9.75
CA ALA A 757 -10.18 -1.45 11.16
C ALA A 757 -10.31 -0.14 11.95
N PRO A 758 -9.85 1.03 11.47
CA PRO A 758 -9.97 2.28 12.22
C PRO A 758 -11.41 2.67 12.57
N GLY A 759 -12.33 2.49 11.62
CA GLY A 759 -13.74 2.79 11.86
C GLY A 759 -14.38 1.85 12.89
N ALA A 760 -14.14 0.54 12.78
CA ALA A 760 -14.71 -0.45 13.70
C ALA A 760 -14.23 -0.23 15.13
N ILE A 761 -12.93 0.00 15.33
CA ILE A 761 -12.35 0.18 16.67
C ILE A 761 -12.81 1.50 17.28
N MET A 762 -12.76 2.61 16.54
CA MET A 762 -13.23 3.91 17.02
C MET A 762 -14.71 3.87 17.41
N ASN A 763 -15.55 3.21 16.61
CA ASN A 763 -16.98 3.05 16.91
C ASN A 763 -17.20 2.18 18.16
N ALA A 764 -16.37 1.11 18.36
CA ALA A 764 -16.43 0.30 19.57
C ALA A 764 -16.09 1.11 20.84
N VAL A 765 -15.00 1.88 20.80
CA VAL A 765 -14.62 2.75 21.95
C VAL A 765 -15.72 3.78 22.22
N ASN A 766 -16.25 4.44 21.20
CA ASN A 766 -17.32 5.42 21.36
C ASN A 766 -18.65 4.80 21.83
N ASP A 767 -18.91 3.53 21.51
CA ASP A 767 -20.05 2.79 22.04
C ASP A 767 -19.86 2.43 23.52
N ALA A 768 -18.65 2.11 23.95
CA ALA A 768 -18.31 1.88 25.37
C ALA A 768 -18.47 3.15 26.21
N LEU A 769 -18.08 4.30 25.66
CA LEU A 769 -18.13 5.60 26.34
C LEU A 769 -19.51 6.28 26.31
N LEU A 770 -20.43 5.80 25.47
CA LEU A 770 -21.76 6.41 25.28
C LEU A 770 -22.56 6.62 26.59
N PRO A 771 -22.62 5.65 27.52
CA PRO A 771 -23.35 5.84 28.79
C PRO A 771 -22.81 6.95 29.67
N LEU A 772 -21.55 7.35 29.43
CA LEU A 772 -20.84 8.39 30.16
C LEU A 772 -20.89 9.76 29.44
N GLY A 773 -21.58 9.84 28.32
CA GLY A 773 -21.65 11.06 27.50
C GLY A 773 -20.32 11.47 26.86
N ALA A 774 -19.30 10.62 26.88
CA ALA A 774 -17.99 10.91 26.34
C ALA A 774 -17.82 10.37 24.92
N ARG A 775 -16.92 10.99 24.14
CA ARG A 775 -16.59 10.60 22.77
C ARG A 775 -15.14 10.96 22.42
N VAL A 776 -14.46 10.09 21.66
CA VAL A 776 -13.11 10.33 21.14
C VAL A 776 -13.14 10.17 19.63
N ASP A 777 -12.89 11.26 18.89
CA ASP A 777 -12.88 11.31 17.43
C ASP A 777 -11.48 11.67 16.87
N ARG A 778 -10.47 11.51 17.71
CA ARG A 778 -9.06 11.67 17.35
C ARG A 778 -8.32 10.34 17.52
N GLN A 779 -7.61 9.91 16.47
CA GLN A 779 -6.73 8.74 16.47
C GLN A 779 -5.25 9.18 16.57
N PRO A 780 -4.39 8.39 17.27
CA PRO A 780 -4.72 7.21 18.05
C PRO A 780 -5.57 7.55 19.27
N ILE A 781 -6.43 6.61 19.68
CA ILE A 781 -7.26 6.72 20.89
C ILE A 781 -6.43 6.29 22.10
N THR A 782 -5.52 7.16 22.53
CA THR A 782 -4.63 6.88 23.67
C THR A 782 -5.38 6.93 25.00
N PRO A 783 -4.89 6.28 26.07
CA PRO A 783 -5.45 6.39 27.43
C PRO A 783 -5.67 7.83 27.87
N GLU A 784 -4.72 8.73 27.59
CA GLU A 784 -4.84 10.15 27.91
C GLU A 784 -6.05 10.78 27.21
N ARG A 785 -6.25 10.51 25.89
CA ARG A 785 -7.37 11.07 25.11
C ARG A 785 -8.72 10.57 25.63
N VAL A 786 -8.81 9.30 26.05
CA VAL A 786 -10.00 8.74 26.69
C VAL A 786 -10.30 9.47 28.00
N LEU A 787 -9.31 9.63 28.89
CA LEU A 787 -9.47 10.32 30.17
C LEU A 787 -9.84 11.80 30.01
N LEU A 788 -9.27 12.49 29.00
CA LEU A 788 -9.62 13.87 28.69
C LEU A 788 -11.07 13.98 28.21
N ALA A 789 -11.55 13.06 27.36
CA ALA A 789 -12.94 13.00 26.89
C ALA A 789 -13.92 12.75 28.06
N LEU A 790 -13.60 11.82 28.97
CA LEU A 790 -14.39 11.56 30.15
C LEU A 790 -14.49 12.78 31.09
N ARG A 791 -13.37 13.47 31.31
CA ARG A 791 -13.35 14.71 32.11
C ARG A 791 -14.14 15.85 31.45
N ALA A 792 -14.12 15.95 30.12
CA ALA A 792 -14.90 16.94 29.39
C ALA A 792 -16.42 16.67 29.49
N ALA A 793 -16.82 15.39 29.41
CA ALA A 793 -18.23 14.99 29.54
C ALA A 793 -18.79 15.14 30.96
N ALA A 794 -17.95 15.08 32.00
CA ALA A 794 -18.34 15.25 33.40
C ALA A 794 -18.54 16.72 33.83
N ARG A 795 -18.14 17.69 32.98
CA ARG A 795 -18.35 19.14 33.17
C ARG A 795 -19.65 19.60 32.53
#